data_21cb48b9a6c14b88916277cf06037ab3
#
_entry.id   21cb48b9a6c14b88916277cf06037ab3
#
_cell.length_a   1.000
_cell.length_b   1.000
_cell.length_c   1.000
_cell.angle_alpha   90.00
_cell.angle_beta   90.00
_cell.angle_gamma   90.00
#
_symmetry.space_group_name_H-M   'P 1'
#
loop_
_entity.id
_entity.type
_entity.pdbx_description
1 polymer ?
#
loop_
_entity_poly.entity_id
_entity_poly.type
_entity_poly.pdbx_seq_one_letter_code
_entity_poly.pdbx_strand_id
1 'polypeptide(L)'
;MYQNQFISIEKNFRPEIEGLRIVAALLVAIYHIWFGRVSGGVDVFFVISGFLITTSIISKVNKNGYLSPSIYFGNLLKRLLPGVLTVLFFVSIFSFFILPRNILMKTSKEIFASLFYFENIQLAFSNTNYLDSEQMKTPVEHFWAMSIQGQFYIVWFLIFTLIVYLCHKIEIKNGFKLTNTILLLLFIISFTFSIYQTHVNQPFAYFNPLARVWQFALGGLLCLNLNKLKISSLLSNVLGWLGLIGLILTGALFDVSKMFPGYISLWPMLCATFILISGNHPSKFGVEKLLASKLLVFLGSISFGIYLWHWVILSFYKYKISDTPSFFSGIIIILFSIILSWLMTQFIEKPIRHSKIFPTKKLLYPFIANILLIVGLLSVYFISSLSTSHDDIPNNKFPGALAYNTSQNSNATAQSITNVKDDKSQAYTDGVMIYQGSQVKPKSYGDTQNYKKTILLVGGSHSSHWLGALQSFASDEHIRIIHLGKANARFSTDNEDALSTAWMKNVNQYIKKNSSTIDMVFTTANVSDVNSKEVPKGFIEEFKFVESLDIPIFAVRDTPRLKVNPIEEYEKNKTWTYDVSQILNDSSWKSDQLQKTAYYDYTKYFAPNHEFKAVRGNIFVYFDSQHITDSYSRSLGPIIKDDVIKELNKTK
;
A
#
# COMPACT_ATOMS: atom_id res chain seq x y z
N MET A 1 -10.32 -49.54 13.05
CA MET A 1 -8.94 -50.00 12.77
C MET A 1 -8.00 -48.94 12.18
N TYR A 2 -8.43 -47.68 11.98
CA TYR A 2 -7.62 -46.58 11.37
C TYR A 2 -7.16 -45.52 12.35
N GLN A 3 -7.34 -45.71 13.69
CA GLN A 3 -7.06 -44.69 14.69
C GLN A 3 -5.55 -44.37 14.93
N ASN A 4 -4.61 -45.20 14.42
CA ASN A 4 -3.18 -45.09 14.73
C ASN A 4 -2.33 -44.61 13.54
N GLN A 5 -2.87 -44.06 12.47
CA GLN A 5 -2.08 -43.68 11.27
C GLN A 5 -1.48 -42.27 11.32
N PHE A 6 -2.06 -41.37 12.07
CA PHE A 6 -1.50 -40.07 12.34
C PHE A 6 -0.81 -40.05 13.71
N ILE A 7 0.22 -39.25 13.87
CA ILE A 7 0.97 -39.10 15.12
C ILE A 7 0.01 -38.71 16.24
N SER A 8 0.17 -39.31 17.42
CA SER A 8 -0.49 -38.85 18.64
C SER A 8 0.04 -37.46 19.02
N ILE A 9 -0.58 -36.42 18.50
CA ILE A 9 -0.35 -35.05 18.97
C ILE A 9 -1.42 -34.79 20.01
N GLU A 10 -1.02 -34.69 21.28
CA GLU A 10 -1.90 -34.25 22.34
C GLU A 10 -2.13 -32.74 22.21
N LYS A 11 -3.39 -32.34 22.26
CA LYS A 11 -3.78 -30.95 22.25
C LYS A 11 -3.72 -30.40 23.69
N ASN A 12 -2.54 -30.03 24.13
CA ASN A 12 -2.33 -29.38 25.43
C ASN A 12 -2.38 -27.85 25.30
N PHE A 13 -2.93 -27.19 26.32
CA PHE A 13 -2.86 -25.72 26.40
C PHE A 13 -1.41 -25.29 26.68
N ARG A 14 -0.89 -24.42 25.83
CA ARG A 14 0.49 -23.90 25.91
C ARG A 14 0.44 -22.41 26.20
N PRO A 15 0.54 -22.01 27.50
CA PRO A 15 0.36 -20.61 27.92
C PRO A 15 1.43 -19.67 27.35
N GLU A 16 2.64 -20.14 27.09
CA GLU A 16 3.72 -19.36 26.50
C GLU A 16 3.43 -18.94 25.05
N ILE A 17 2.57 -19.67 24.34
CA ILE A 17 2.09 -19.26 23.00
C ILE A 17 1.20 -18.02 23.10
N GLU A 18 0.35 -17.94 24.13
CA GLU A 18 -0.43 -16.71 24.35
C GLU A 18 0.50 -15.54 24.68
N GLY A 19 1.54 -15.75 25.51
CA GLY A 19 2.56 -14.75 25.77
C GLY A 19 3.32 -14.30 24.51
N LEU A 20 3.67 -15.24 23.62
CA LEU A 20 4.31 -14.91 22.35
C LEU A 20 3.38 -14.10 21.44
N ARG A 21 2.07 -14.41 21.41
CA ARG A 21 1.09 -13.69 20.63
C ARG A 21 0.95 -12.22 21.05
N ILE A 22 0.94 -11.94 22.37
CA ILE A 22 0.89 -10.54 22.81
C ILE A 22 2.17 -9.78 22.53
N VAL A 23 3.34 -10.43 22.68
CA VAL A 23 4.62 -9.82 22.30
C VAL A 23 4.60 -9.43 20.83
N ALA A 24 4.18 -10.34 19.94
CA ALA A 24 4.05 -10.07 18.51
C ALA A 24 3.07 -8.92 18.21
N ALA A 25 1.88 -8.90 18.87
CA ALA A 25 0.90 -7.84 18.68
C ALA A 25 1.40 -6.46 19.14
N LEU A 26 2.08 -6.42 20.29
CA LEU A 26 2.65 -5.17 20.81
C LEU A 26 3.80 -4.68 19.93
N LEU A 27 4.66 -5.56 19.42
CA LEU A 27 5.70 -5.17 18.48
C LEU A 27 5.09 -4.56 17.22
N VAL A 28 4.03 -5.16 16.65
CA VAL A 28 3.33 -4.56 15.51
C VAL A 28 2.81 -3.17 15.86
N ALA A 29 2.12 -3.01 16.98
CA ALA A 29 1.57 -1.73 17.40
C ALA A 29 2.66 -0.66 17.64
N ILE A 30 3.73 -1.00 18.36
CA ILE A 30 4.85 -0.13 18.67
C ILE A 30 5.50 0.37 17.37
N TYR A 31 5.77 -0.54 16.43
CA TYR A 31 6.41 -0.18 15.18
C TYR A 31 5.53 0.67 14.27
N HIS A 32 4.22 0.42 14.24
CA HIS A 32 3.28 1.26 13.50
C HIS A 32 3.15 2.68 14.10
N ILE A 33 3.20 2.79 15.42
CA ILE A 33 2.98 4.07 16.12
C ILE A 33 4.22 4.98 16.03
N TRP A 34 5.41 4.45 16.31
CA TRP A 34 6.62 5.28 16.48
C TRP A 34 7.68 5.12 15.40
N PHE A 35 7.76 3.99 14.73
CA PHE A 35 8.86 3.70 13.81
C PHE A 35 8.45 3.73 12.33
N GLY A 36 7.18 3.51 12.00
CA GLY A 36 6.71 3.41 10.61
C GLY A 36 7.35 2.24 9.83
N ARG A 37 7.81 1.20 10.53
CA ARG A 37 8.57 0.06 9.98
C ARG A 37 7.89 -1.28 10.23
N VAL A 38 8.34 -2.32 9.53
CA VAL A 38 7.89 -3.70 9.74
C VAL A 38 8.62 -4.33 10.94
N SER A 39 7.87 -4.94 11.85
CA SER A 39 8.40 -5.57 13.08
C SER A 39 8.64 -7.07 12.97
N GLY A 40 8.17 -7.74 11.91
CA GLY A 40 8.11 -9.21 11.83
C GLY A 40 7.04 -9.87 12.71
N GLY A 41 6.28 -9.10 13.51
CA GLY A 41 5.25 -9.66 14.39
C GLY A 41 4.12 -10.38 13.66
N VAL A 42 3.76 -9.94 12.46
CA VAL A 42 2.75 -10.62 11.61
C VAL A 42 3.26 -12.00 11.17
N ASP A 43 4.53 -12.12 10.82
CA ASP A 43 5.16 -13.39 10.42
C ASP A 43 5.10 -14.41 11.57
N VAL A 44 5.33 -13.96 12.80
CA VAL A 44 5.16 -14.76 14.03
C VAL A 44 3.71 -15.26 14.15
N PHE A 45 2.71 -14.43 13.90
CA PHE A 45 1.31 -14.88 13.90
C PHE A 45 1.03 -15.97 12.87
N PHE A 46 1.67 -15.91 11.70
CA PHE A 46 1.48 -16.92 10.66
C PHE A 46 2.10 -18.27 11.07
N VAL A 47 3.30 -18.27 11.64
CA VAL A 47 3.93 -19.51 12.19
C VAL A 47 3.07 -20.11 13.30
N ILE A 48 2.64 -19.29 14.26
CA ILE A 48 1.79 -19.76 15.37
C ILE A 48 0.46 -20.32 14.81
N SER A 49 -0.14 -19.65 13.83
CA SER A 49 -1.39 -20.10 13.21
C SER A 49 -1.21 -21.44 12.49
N GLY A 50 -0.12 -21.59 11.73
CA GLY A 50 0.24 -22.86 11.09
C GLY A 50 0.43 -23.98 12.12
N PHE A 51 1.12 -23.71 13.21
CA PHE A 51 1.31 -24.66 14.31
C PHE A 51 -0.01 -25.07 14.97
N LEU A 52 -0.82 -24.12 15.42
CA LEU A 52 -2.03 -24.37 16.16
C LEU A 52 -3.14 -25.04 15.31
N ILE A 53 -3.30 -24.60 14.06
CA ILE A 53 -4.33 -25.19 13.19
C ILE A 53 -3.97 -26.62 12.79
N THR A 54 -2.68 -26.87 12.51
CA THR A 54 -2.17 -28.23 12.21
C THR A 54 -2.40 -29.15 13.41
N THR A 55 -2.05 -28.70 14.62
CA THR A 55 -2.33 -29.44 15.88
C THR A 55 -3.82 -29.75 16.00
N SER A 56 -4.70 -28.77 15.77
CA SER A 56 -6.15 -28.94 15.87
C SER A 56 -6.72 -29.88 14.84
N ILE A 57 -6.25 -29.83 13.60
CA ILE A 57 -6.68 -30.73 12.52
C ILE A 57 -6.26 -32.16 12.82
N ILE A 58 -4.99 -32.40 13.12
CA ILE A 58 -4.45 -33.74 13.39
C ILE A 58 -5.15 -34.37 14.61
N SER A 59 -5.35 -33.60 15.67
CA SER A 59 -6.09 -34.09 16.85
C SER A 59 -7.53 -34.51 16.52
N LYS A 60 -8.22 -33.78 15.61
CA LYS A 60 -9.58 -34.15 15.15
C LYS A 60 -9.58 -35.37 14.25
N VAL A 61 -8.61 -35.47 13.33
CA VAL A 61 -8.45 -36.64 12.46
C VAL A 61 -8.15 -37.90 13.29
N ASN A 62 -7.26 -37.80 14.28
CA ASN A 62 -6.98 -38.91 15.18
C ASN A 62 -8.23 -39.38 15.95
N LYS A 63 -9.08 -38.42 16.39
CA LYS A 63 -10.27 -38.76 17.17
C LYS A 63 -11.41 -39.32 16.31
N ASN A 64 -11.65 -38.73 15.14
CA ASN A 64 -12.88 -38.95 14.35
C ASN A 64 -12.64 -39.75 13.06
N GLY A 65 -11.38 -39.91 12.62
CA GLY A 65 -11.02 -40.53 11.32
C GLY A 65 -11.25 -39.62 10.10
N TYR A 66 -11.93 -38.49 10.24
CA TYR A 66 -12.24 -37.57 9.16
C TYR A 66 -12.33 -36.10 9.62
N LEU A 67 -12.31 -35.19 8.67
CA LEU A 67 -12.53 -33.75 8.88
C LEU A 67 -13.96 -33.37 8.45
N SER A 68 -14.76 -32.87 9.40
CA SER A 68 -16.09 -32.34 9.10
C SER A 68 -15.99 -30.84 8.73
N PRO A 69 -16.41 -30.43 7.50
CA PRO A 69 -16.37 -29.03 7.09
C PRO A 69 -17.22 -28.14 8.00
N SER A 70 -18.43 -28.55 8.36
CA SER A 70 -19.34 -27.76 9.20
C SER A 70 -18.77 -27.49 10.59
N ILE A 71 -18.14 -28.50 11.22
CA ILE A 71 -17.51 -28.33 12.53
C ILE A 71 -16.23 -27.47 12.43
N TYR A 72 -15.45 -27.67 11.36
CA TYR A 72 -14.21 -26.91 11.15
C TYR A 72 -14.49 -25.44 10.93
N PHE A 73 -15.26 -25.11 9.88
CA PHE A 73 -15.59 -23.73 9.54
C PHE A 73 -16.49 -23.06 10.57
N GLY A 74 -17.44 -23.80 11.16
CA GLY A 74 -18.27 -23.29 12.23
C GLY A 74 -17.49 -22.80 13.44
N ASN A 75 -16.45 -23.52 13.86
CA ASN A 75 -15.57 -23.09 14.96
C ASN A 75 -14.69 -21.89 14.58
N LEU A 76 -14.21 -21.83 13.32
CA LEU A 76 -13.46 -20.67 12.82
C LEU A 76 -14.30 -19.40 12.78
N LEU A 77 -15.50 -19.49 12.20
CA LEU A 77 -16.42 -18.36 12.12
C LEU A 77 -16.80 -17.82 13.50
N LYS A 78 -17.11 -18.71 14.48
CA LYS A 78 -17.39 -18.31 15.86
C LYS A 78 -16.20 -17.62 16.54
N ARG A 79 -14.97 -17.93 16.11
CA ARG A 79 -13.75 -17.37 16.71
C ARG A 79 -13.36 -16.04 16.11
N LEU A 80 -13.44 -15.89 14.78
CA LEU A 80 -12.85 -14.77 14.05
C LEU A 80 -13.89 -13.71 13.68
N LEU A 81 -15.05 -14.15 13.18
CA LEU A 81 -16.03 -13.22 12.61
C LEU A 81 -16.62 -12.21 13.59
N PRO A 82 -16.90 -12.53 14.87
CA PRO A 82 -17.50 -11.56 15.80
C PRO A 82 -16.61 -10.32 16.00
N GLY A 83 -15.31 -10.51 16.20
CA GLY A 83 -14.35 -9.42 16.36
C GLY A 83 -14.25 -8.56 15.09
N VAL A 84 -14.12 -9.21 13.93
CA VAL A 84 -14.06 -8.54 12.63
C VAL A 84 -15.29 -7.69 12.36
N LEU A 85 -16.49 -8.27 12.51
CA LEU A 85 -17.76 -7.56 12.29
C LEU A 85 -17.91 -6.36 13.22
N THR A 86 -17.49 -6.50 14.48
CA THR A 86 -17.53 -5.41 15.47
C THR A 86 -16.62 -4.26 15.06
N VAL A 87 -15.36 -4.56 14.73
CA VAL A 87 -14.40 -3.51 14.36
C VAL A 87 -14.82 -2.82 13.07
N LEU A 88 -15.21 -3.58 12.03
CA LEU A 88 -15.65 -3.00 10.75
C LEU A 88 -16.92 -2.13 10.92
N PHE A 89 -17.85 -2.53 11.80
CA PHE A 89 -19.03 -1.74 12.11
C PHE A 89 -18.65 -0.36 12.69
N PHE A 90 -17.77 -0.32 13.68
CA PHE A 90 -17.31 0.95 14.27
C PHE A 90 -16.46 1.75 13.27
N VAL A 91 -15.59 1.08 12.50
CA VAL A 91 -14.82 1.76 11.46
C VAL A 91 -15.73 2.44 10.45
N SER A 92 -16.79 1.74 9.98
CA SER A 92 -17.74 2.33 9.02
C SER A 92 -18.43 3.57 9.57
N ILE A 93 -18.89 3.53 10.85
CA ILE A 93 -19.51 4.68 11.51
C ILE A 93 -18.52 5.84 11.67
N PHE A 94 -17.35 5.58 12.24
CA PHE A 94 -16.37 6.65 12.49
C PHE A 94 -15.77 7.21 11.19
N SER A 95 -15.64 6.40 10.14
CA SER A 95 -15.22 6.87 8.83
C SER A 95 -16.15 7.95 8.27
N PHE A 96 -17.45 7.82 8.48
CA PHE A 96 -18.42 8.83 8.06
C PHE A 96 -18.18 10.21 8.70
N PHE A 97 -17.74 10.24 9.97
CA PHE A 97 -17.55 11.49 10.73
C PHE A 97 -16.12 12.04 10.69
N ILE A 98 -15.11 11.17 10.51
CA ILE A 98 -13.70 11.53 10.70
C ILE A 98 -12.98 11.62 9.37
N LEU A 99 -13.25 10.71 8.42
CA LEU A 99 -12.46 10.64 7.20
C LEU A 99 -12.88 11.70 6.18
N PRO A 100 -11.90 12.26 5.45
CA PRO A 100 -12.14 13.07 4.27
C PRO A 100 -12.97 12.31 3.22
N ARG A 101 -13.83 13.03 2.50
CA ARG A 101 -14.77 12.40 1.55
C ARG A 101 -14.09 11.72 0.37
N ASN A 102 -12.94 12.24 -0.06
CA ASN A 102 -12.13 11.66 -1.13
C ASN A 102 -11.61 10.25 -0.80
N ILE A 103 -11.46 9.91 0.49
CA ILE A 103 -10.97 8.59 0.93
C ILE A 103 -12.11 7.61 1.18
N LEU A 104 -13.37 8.06 1.28
CA LEU A 104 -14.51 7.19 1.59
C LEU A 104 -14.69 6.06 0.57
N MET A 105 -14.46 6.30 -0.73
CA MET A 105 -14.54 5.24 -1.74
C MET A 105 -13.49 4.15 -1.51
N LYS A 106 -12.23 4.55 -1.29
CA LYS A 106 -11.13 3.63 -0.99
C LYS A 106 -11.43 2.84 0.28
N THR A 107 -11.81 3.55 1.35
CA THR A 107 -12.16 2.93 2.64
C THR A 107 -13.33 1.96 2.51
N SER A 108 -14.38 2.31 1.76
CA SER A 108 -15.54 1.42 1.55
C SER A 108 -15.16 0.15 0.80
N LYS A 109 -14.33 0.25 -0.24
CA LYS A 109 -13.79 -0.91 -0.97
C LYS A 109 -12.98 -1.83 -0.06
N GLU A 110 -12.11 -1.26 0.77
CA GLU A 110 -11.27 -2.00 1.70
C GLU A 110 -12.08 -2.60 2.87
N ILE A 111 -13.12 -1.91 3.39
CA ILE A 111 -14.05 -2.49 4.37
C ILE A 111 -14.78 -3.70 3.76
N PHE A 112 -15.26 -3.58 2.50
CA PHE A 112 -15.89 -4.68 1.79
C PHE A 112 -14.93 -5.84 1.60
N ALA A 113 -13.71 -5.57 1.13
CA ALA A 113 -12.68 -6.58 0.95
C ALA A 113 -12.30 -7.28 2.27
N SER A 114 -12.19 -6.51 3.37
CA SER A 114 -11.93 -7.03 4.72
C SER A 114 -13.05 -7.92 5.23
N LEU A 115 -14.31 -7.54 4.98
CA LEU A 115 -15.51 -8.30 5.36
C LEU A 115 -15.54 -9.70 4.72
N PHE A 116 -15.07 -9.80 3.48
CA PHE A 116 -15.00 -11.04 2.71
C PHE A 116 -13.62 -11.70 2.70
N TYR A 117 -12.68 -11.24 3.52
CA TYR A 117 -11.33 -11.81 3.67
C TYR A 117 -10.49 -11.81 2.39
N PHE A 118 -10.57 -10.76 1.55
CA PHE A 118 -9.69 -10.56 0.40
C PHE A 118 -8.98 -9.18 0.36
N GLU A 119 -8.87 -8.49 1.50
CA GLU A 119 -8.19 -7.20 1.62
C GLU A 119 -6.74 -7.24 1.11
N ASN A 120 -6.04 -8.33 1.35
CA ASN A 120 -4.69 -8.52 0.83
C ASN A 120 -4.62 -8.50 -0.71
N ILE A 121 -5.64 -9.01 -1.39
CA ILE A 121 -5.74 -8.99 -2.85
C ILE A 121 -6.02 -7.56 -3.32
N GLN A 122 -6.96 -6.86 -2.67
CA GLN A 122 -7.27 -5.47 -2.95
C GLN A 122 -6.01 -4.59 -2.83
N LEU A 123 -5.24 -4.75 -1.75
CA LEU A 123 -4.01 -4.00 -1.52
C LEU A 123 -2.85 -4.39 -2.45
N ALA A 124 -2.74 -5.67 -2.83
CA ALA A 124 -1.73 -6.11 -3.79
C ALA A 124 -1.87 -5.37 -5.12
N PHE A 125 -3.10 -5.17 -5.59
CA PHE A 125 -3.35 -4.47 -6.84
C PHE A 125 -3.33 -2.94 -6.69
N SER A 126 -3.81 -2.37 -5.58
CA SER A 126 -3.80 -0.92 -5.36
C SER A 126 -2.40 -0.37 -5.08
N ASN A 127 -1.57 -1.07 -4.30
CA ASN A 127 -0.22 -0.62 -3.98
C ASN A 127 0.79 -0.79 -5.13
N THR A 128 0.44 -1.54 -6.17
CA THR A 128 1.21 -1.56 -7.42
C THR A 128 0.87 -0.39 -8.34
N ASN A 129 -0.22 0.32 -8.07
CA ASN A 129 -0.57 1.55 -8.75
C ASN A 129 0.15 2.72 -8.06
N TYR A 130 1.11 3.34 -8.74
CA TYR A 130 1.93 4.44 -8.23
C TYR A 130 1.12 5.57 -7.58
N LEU A 131 0.00 5.95 -8.18
CA LEU A 131 -0.84 7.05 -7.71
C LEU A 131 -1.62 6.70 -6.43
N ASP A 132 -1.93 5.42 -6.22
CA ASP A 132 -2.63 4.96 -5.03
C ASP A 132 -1.67 4.72 -3.86
N SER A 133 -0.39 4.46 -4.13
CA SER A 133 0.63 4.23 -3.11
C SER A 133 0.99 5.48 -2.29
N GLU A 134 0.77 6.68 -2.84
CA GLU A 134 0.99 7.96 -2.16
C GLU A 134 -0.21 8.41 -1.30
N GLN A 135 -1.36 7.73 -1.41
CA GLN A 135 -2.54 8.09 -0.61
C GLN A 135 -2.39 7.63 0.85
N MET A 136 -3.00 8.40 1.76
CA MET A 136 -3.07 8.01 3.17
C MET A 136 -3.68 6.61 3.35
N LYS A 137 -3.14 5.89 4.31
CA LYS A 137 -3.54 4.53 4.66
C LYS A 137 -4.90 4.51 5.34
N THR A 138 -5.80 3.62 4.92
CA THR A 138 -7.13 3.51 5.50
C THR A 138 -7.12 2.86 6.89
N PRO A 139 -8.18 3.04 7.69
CA PRO A 139 -8.30 2.39 9.01
C PRO A 139 -8.36 0.86 8.96
N VAL A 140 -8.56 0.25 7.80
CA VAL A 140 -8.68 -1.20 7.64
C VAL A 140 -7.53 -1.84 6.87
N GLU A 141 -6.56 -1.06 6.38
CA GLU A 141 -5.44 -1.59 5.59
C GLU A 141 -4.76 -2.81 6.26
N HIS A 142 -4.56 -2.79 7.57
CA HIS A 142 -3.92 -3.90 8.30
C HIS A 142 -4.71 -5.22 8.31
N PHE A 143 -5.99 -5.23 7.87
CA PHE A 143 -6.79 -6.46 7.73
C PHE A 143 -6.26 -7.43 6.67
N TRP A 144 -5.29 -7.01 5.86
CA TRP A 144 -4.63 -7.88 4.88
C TRP A 144 -4.07 -9.17 5.50
N ALA A 145 -3.46 -9.08 6.68
CA ALA A 145 -2.87 -10.25 7.34
C ALA A 145 -3.94 -11.24 7.82
N MET A 146 -5.06 -10.71 8.32
CA MET A 146 -6.23 -11.50 8.69
C MET A 146 -6.86 -12.17 7.45
N SER A 147 -6.91 -11.46 6.32
CA SER A 147 -7.42 -12.00 5.06
C SER A 147 -6.57 -13.17 4.57
N ILE A 148 -5.24 -13.04 4.56
CA ILE A 148 -4.32 -14.15 4.25
C ILE A 148 -4.54 -15.32 5.23
N GLN A 149 -4.68 -15.04 6.52
CA GLN A 149 -4.91 -16.06 7.53
C GLN A 149 -6.23 -16.82 7.29
N GLY A 150 -7.30 -16.11 6.92
CA GLY A 150 -8.60 -16.72 6.58
C GLY A 150 -8.50 -17.62 5.35
N GLN A 151 -7.87 -17.13 4.28
CA GLN A 151 -7.59 -17.90 3.06
C GLN A 151 -6.75 -19.15 3.36
N PHE A 152 -5.72 -18.98 4.18
CA PHE A 152 -4.88 -20.09 4.63
C PHE A 152 -5.69 -21.18 5.35
N TYR A 153 -6.63 -20.84 6.21
CA TYR A 153 -7.46 -21.83 6.90
C TYR A 153 -8.30 -22.67 5.93
N ILE A 154 -8.78 -22.08 4.85
CA ILE A 154 -9.51 -22.82 3.79
C ILE A 154 -8.54 -23.76 3.07
N VAL A 155 -7.40 -23.26 2.61
CA VAL A 155 -6.39 -24.05 1.89
C VAL A 155 -5.89 -25.20 2.78
N TRP A 156 -5.64 -24.95 4.07
CA TRP A 156 -5.19 -25.98 5.01
C TRP A 156 -6.21 -27.09 5.21
N PHE A 157 -7.49 -26.72 5.32
CA PHE A 157 -8.57 -27.69 5.37
C PHE A 157 -8.59 -28.58 4.12
N LEU A 158 -8.45 -28.01 2.94
CA LEU A 158 -8.45 -28.76 1.67
C LEU A 158 -7.24 -29.70 1.57
N ILE A 159 -6.03 -29.21 1.90
CA ILE A 159 -4.80 -30.02 1.89
C ILE A 159 -4.94 -31.19 2.84
N PHE A 160 -5.34 -30.98 4.09
CA PHE A 160 -5.49 -32.07 5.05
C PHE A 160 -6.63 -33.03 4.71
N THR A 161 -7.73 -32.55 4.14
CA THR A 161 -8.81 -33.42 3.62
C THR A 161 -8.29 -34.30 2.49
N LEU A 162 -7.51 -33.76 1.57
CA LEU A 162 -6.87 -34.53 0.50
C LEU A 162 -5.89 -35.57 1.06
N ILE A 163 -5.05 -35.19 2.04
CA ILE A 163 -4.10 -36.13 2.69
C ILE A 163 -4.88 -37.29 3.34
N VAL A 164 -5.93 -36.99 4.11
CA VAL A 164 -6.77 -38.03 4.74
C VAL A 164 -7.42 -38.92 3.68
N TYR A 165 -7.96 -38.36 2.61
CA TYR A 165 -8.53 -39.09 1.49
C TYR A 165 -7.49 -40.02 0.82
N LEU A 166 -6.30 -39.52 0.52
CA LEU A 166 -5.23 -40.33 -0.07
C LEU A 166 -4.79 -41.48 0.85
N CYS A 167 -4.68 -41.22 2.15
CA CYS A 167 -4.35 -42.26 3.12
C CYS A 167 -5.40 -43.38 3.16
N HIS A 168 -6.69 -43.04 3.03
CA HIS A 168 -7.75 -44.02 3.03
C HIS A 168 -7.86 -44.79 1.69
N LYS A 169 -7.80 -44.07 0.53
CA LYS A 169 -8.04 -44.67 -0.77
C LYS A 169 -6.87 -45.46 -1.34
N ILE A 170 -5.64 -44.98 -1.08
CA ILE A 170 -4.39 -45.54 -1.63
C ILE A 170 -3.67 -46.40 -0.57
N GLU A 171 -4.28 -46.59 0.61
CA GLU A 171 -3.72 -47.36 1.74
C GLU A 171 -2.31 -46.98 2.14
N ILE A 172 -2.02 -45.64 2.12
CA ILE A 172 -0.72 -45.13 2.50
C ILE A 172 -0.47 -45.38 3.98
N LYS A 173 0.41 -46.32 4.30
CA LYS A 173 0.72 -46.77 5.67
C LYS A 173 1.37 -45.70 6.54
N ASN A 174 1.93 -44.63 5.96
CA ASN A 174 2.66 -43.56 6.71
C ASN A 174 2.14 -42.16 6.38
N GLY A 175 0.96 -41.83 6.88
CA GLY A 175 0.33 -40.50 6.72
C GLY A 175 1.18 -39.35 7.29
N PHE A 176 1.98 -39.62 8.32
CA PHE A 176 2.94 -38.66 8.86
C PHE A 176 4.00 -38.26 7.81
N LYS A 177 4.63 -39.26 7.16
CA LYS A 177 5.66 -38.98 6.15
C LYS A 177 5.09 -38.21 4.98
N LEU A 178 3.87 -38.59 4.52
CA LEU A 178 3.18 -37.89 3.46
C LEU A 178 2.89 -36.41 3.84
N THR A 179 2.31 -36.18 5.02
CA THR A 179 2.02 -34.82 5.51
C THR A 179 3.29 -33.98 5.61
N ASN A 180 4.35 -34.55 6.21
CA ASN A 180 5.62 -33.85 6.38
C ASN A 180 6.24 -33.49 5.01
N THR A 181 6.19 -34.42 4.03
CA THR A 181 6.70 -34.16 2.67
C THR A 181 5.91 -33.08 1.97
N ILE A 182 4.56 -33.09 2.03
CA ILE A 182 3.71 -32.08 1.41
C ILE A 182 4.00 -30.68 2.03
N LEU A 183 4.08 -30.60 3.37
CA LEU A 183 4.37 -29.32 4.03
C LEU A 183 5.78 -28.81 3.72
N LEU A 184 6.77 -29.70 3.59
CA LEU A 184 8.13 -29.34 3.21
C LEU A 184 8.19 -28.83 1.77
N LEU A 185 7.50 -29.46 0.84
CA LEU A 185 7.39 -29.01 -0.55
C LEU A 185 6.70 -27.63 -0.64
N LEU A 186 5.59 -27.44 0.10
CA LEU A 186 4.90 -26.15 0.18
C LEU A 186 5.82 -25.08 0.75
N PHE A 187 6.59 -25.39 1.79
CA PHE A 187 7.59 -24.48 2.35
C PHE A 187 8.61 -24.07 1.30
N ILE A 188 9.27 -25.03 0.64
CA ILE A 188 10.32 -24.75 -0.34
C ILE A 188 9.78 -23.95 -1.53
N ILE A 189 8.68 -24.39 -2.13
CA ILE A 189 8.10 -23.73 -3.32
C ILE A 189 7.67 -22.30 -2.99
N SER A 190 6.92 -22.12 -1.91
CA SER A 190 6.43 -20.79 -1.52
C SER A 190 7.57 -19.87 -1.05
N PHE A 191 8.59 -20.40 -0.37
CA PHE A 191 9.75 -19.61 0.07
C PHE A 191 10.59 -19.13 -1.12
N THR A 192 10.87 -20.01 -2.09
CA THR A 192 11.58 -19.65 -3.33
C THR A 192 10.77 -18.60 -4.11
N PHE A 193 9.45 -18.80 -4.24
CA PHE A 193 8.57 -17.83 -4.87
C PHE A 193 8.57 -16.48 -4.12
N SER A 194 8.57 -16.50 -2.79
CA SER A 194 8.63 -15.29 -1.95
C SER A 194 9.90 -14.49 -2.20
N ILE A 195 11.07 -15.14 -2.27
CA ILE A 195 12.34 -14.48 -2.57
C ILE A 195 12.30 -13.86 -3.97
N TYR A 196 11.90 -14.64 -4.97
CA TYR A 196 11.79 -14.16 -6.35
C TYR A 196 10.84 -12.97 -6.48
N GLN A 197 9.62 -13.11 -5.95
CA GLN A 197 8.59 -12.06 -6.08
C GLN A 197 8.97 -10.78 -5.31
N THR A 198 9.62 -10.91 -4.14
CA THR A 198 10.11 -9.74 -3.39
C THR A 198 11.18 -8.99 -4.17
N HIS A 199 12.03 -9.68 -4.92
CA HIS A 199 13.03 -9.04 -5.77
C HIS A 199 12.42 -8.32 -6.97
N VAL A 200 11.40 -8.92 -7.59
CA VAL A 200 10.75 -8.38 -8.81
C VAL A 200 9.74 -7.27 -8.51
N ASN A 201 8.89 -7.47 -7.49
CA ASN A 201 7.83 -6.53 -7.12
C ASN A 201 7.48 -6.72 -5.63
N GLN A 202 8.22 -6.04 -4.77
CA GLN A 202 8.09 -6.16 -3.32
C GLN A 202 6.71 -5.73 -2.79
N PRO A 203 6.08 -4.61 -3.23
CA PRO A 203 4.74 -4.22 -2.77
C PRO A 203 3.69 -5.31 -3.06
N PHE A 204 3.74 -5.93 -4.23
CA PHE A 204 2.85 -7.04 -4.58
C PHE A 204 3.15 -8.30 -3.76
N ALA A 205 4.43 -8.65 -3.59
CA ALA A 205 4.86 -9.81 -2.80
C ALA A 205 4.38 -9.72 -1.35
N TYR A 206 4.37 -8.50 -0.78
CA TYR A 206 3.99 -8.26 0.62
C TYR A 206 2.57 -8.74 0.95
N PHE A 207 1.63 -8.55 0.03
CA PHE A 207 0.21 -8.90 0.17
C PHE A 207 -0.18 -10.22 -0.52
N ASN A 208 0.73 -10.81 -1.31
CA ASN A 208 0.45 -12.04 -2.07
C ASN A 208 0.43 -13.27 -1.15
N PRO A 209 -0.70 -14.01 -1.07
CA PRO A 209 -0.81 -15.17 -0.21
C PRO A 209 0.19 -16.28 -0.58
N LEU A 210 0.53 -16.46 -1.87
CA LEU A 210 1.49 -17.47 -2.30
C LEU A 210 2.90 -17.19 -1.80
N ALA A 211 3.27 -15.93 -1.61
CA ALA A 211 4.55 -15.53 -1.03
C ALA A 211 4.57 -15.67 0.50
N ARG A 212 3.46 -16.07 1.14
CA ARG A 212 3.30 -16.17 2.60
C ARG A 212 3.00 -17.59 3.10
N VAL A 213 2.57 -18.52 2.23
CA VAL A 213 2.20 -19.90 2.61
C VAL A 213 3.33 -20.63 3.34
N TRP A 214 4.59 -20.40 2.97
CA TRP A 214 5.76 -21.02 3.61
C TRP A 214 5.85 -20.73 5.11
N GLN A 215 5.36 -19.57 5.56
CA GLN A 215 5.35 -19.17 6.97
C GLN A 215 4.41 -20.07 7.79
N PHE A 216 3.24 -20.35 7.26
CA PHE A 216 2.32 -21.31 7.88
C PHE A 216 2.81 -22.75 7.77
N ALA A 217 3.45 -23.10 6.64
CA ALA A 217 4.02 -24.43 6.43
C ALA A 217 5.13 -24.72 7.44
N LEU A 218 5.98 -23.72 7.77
CA LEU A 218 6.98 -23.85 8.84
C LEU A 218 6.32 -24.17 10.18
N GLY A 219 5.24 -23.47 10.55
CA GLY A 219 4.46 -23.76 11.75
C GLY A 219 3.91 -25.19 11.78
N GLY A 220 3.40 -25.67 10.63
CA GLY A 220 2.91 -27.04 10.47
C GLY A 220 4.01 -28.08 10.59
N LEU A 221 5.15 -27.87 9.95
CA LEU A 221 6.34 -28.73 10.05
C LEU A 221 6.86 -28.81 11.50
N LEU A 222 6.89 -27.66 12.18
CA LEU A 222 7.27 -27.62 13.59
C LEU A 222 6.31 -28.43 14.45
N CYS A 223 4.99 -28.31 14.24
CA CYS A 223 3.99 -29.10 14.94
C CYS A 223 4.22 -30.61 14.80
N LEU A 224 4.55 -31.08 13.59
CA LEU A 224 4.80 -32.50 13.31
C LEU A 224 6.09 -33.03 13.96
N ASN A 225 7.14 -32.22 14.07
CA ASN A 225 8.48 -32.68 14.42
C ASN A 225 8.92 -32.26 15.81
N LEU A 226 8.20 -31.36 16.49
CA LEU A 226 8.60 -30.79 17.78
C LEU A 226 8.91 -31.81 18.83
N ASN A 227 8.08 -32.85 18.99
CA ASN A 227 8.24 -33.91 19.99
C ASN A 227 9.43 -34.87 19.70
N LYS A 228 9.97 -34.81 18.48
CA LYS A 228 11.17 -35.62 18.11
C LYS A 228 12.48 -34.94 18.47
N LEU A 229 12.42 -33.61 18.68
CA LEU A 229 13.59 -32.84 19.06
C LEU A 229 13.92 -33.14 20.54
N LYS A 230 15.12 -33.61 20.79
CA LYS A 230 15.66 -33.82 22.15
C LYS A 230 16.77 -32.80 22.35
N ILE A 231 16.53 -31.78 23.16
CA ILE A 231 17.51 -30.73 23.44
C ILE A 231 17.78 -30.66 24.95
N SER A 232 19.02 -30.25 25.33
CA SER A 232 19.35 -30.01 26.71
C SER A 232 18.63 -28.78 27.28
N SER A 233 18.48 -28.75 28.61
CA SER A 233 17.87 -27.58 29.29
C SER A 233 18.67 -26.29 29.05
N LEU A 234 19.99 -26.36 28.94
CA LEU A 234 20.82 -25.21 28.60
C LEU A 234 20.51 -24.68 27.19
N LEU A 235 20.47 -25.57 26.19
CA LEU A 235 20.18 -25.21 24.82
C LEU A 235 18.75 -24.64 24.69
N SER A 236 17.77 -25.20 25.40
CA SER A 236 16.41 -24.68 25.48
C SER A 236 16.38 -23.23 25.98
N ASN A 237 17.12 -22.93 27.06
CA ASN A 237 17.23 -21.56 27.59
C ASN A 237 17.85 -20.60 26.57
N VAL A 238 18.98 -21.00 25.99
CA VAL A 238 19.66 -20.15 24.99
C VAL A 238 18.76 -19.85 23.80
N LEU A 239 18.12 -20.88 23.24
CA LEU A 239 17.21 -20.72 22.11
C LEU A 239 16.01 -19.82 22.47
N GLY A 240 15.38 -20.02 23.62
CA GLY A 240 14.24 -19.24 24.04
C GLY A 240 14.55 -17.75 24.19
N TRP A 241 15.64 -17.41 24.91
CA TRP A 241 16.05 -16.01 25.08
C TRP A 241 16.58 -15.39 23.79
N LEU A 242 17.36 -16.12 22.99
CA LEU A 242 17.80 -15.68 21.67
C LEU A 242 16.59 -15.35 20.78
N GLY A 243 15.57 -16.23 20.82
CA GLY A 243 14.33 -16.02 20.07
C GLY A 243 13.59 -14.76 20.50
N LEU A 244 13.41 -14.53 21.80
CA LEU A 244 12.70 -13.35 22.31
C LEU A 244 13.47 -12.06 22.01
N ILE A 245 14.75 -12.01 22.30
CA ILE A 245 15.61 -10.84 22.06
C ILE A 245 15.71 -10.57 20.56
N GLY A 246 15.97 -11.61 19.76
CA GLY A 246 16.05 -11.49 18.31
C GLY A 246 14.75 -10.97 17.69
N LEU A 247 13.59 -11.39 18.21
CA LEU A 247 12.29 -10.89 17.75
C LEU A 247 12.10 -9.41 18.10
N ILE A 248 12.43 -8.98 19.31
CA ILE A 248 12.33 -7.58 19.74
C ILE A 248 13.24 -6.68 18.91
N LEU A 249 14.43 -7.15 18.55
CA LEU A 249 15.40 -6.39 17.78
C LEU A 249 15.11 -6.40 16.26
N THR A 250 14.18 -7.23 15.78
CA THR A 250 13.79 -7.24 14.36
C THR A 250 13.26 -5.87 13.95
N GLY A 251 13.85 -5.27 12.92
CA GLY A 251 13.48 -3.94 12.42
C GLY A 251 13.92 -2.77 13.29
N ALA A 252 14.37 -2.99 14.54
CA ALA A 252 14.93 -1.93 15.38
C ALA A 252 16.34 -1.53 14.93
N LEU A 253 17.17 -2.53 14.65
CA LEU A 253 18.57 -2.31 14.26
C LEU A 253 18.72 -1.96 12.78
N PHE A 254 17.87 -2.51 11.90
CA PHE A 254 17.93 -2.30 10.45
C PHE A 254 16.54 -2.04 9.89
N ASP A 255 16.44 -1.15 8.90
CA ASP A 255 15.20 -1.01 8.12
C ASP A 255 15.10 -2.12 7.09
N VAL A 256 14.32 -3.12 7.42
CA VAL A 256 14.09 -4.32 6.58
C VAL A 256 12.77 -4.26 5.81
N SER A 257 12.04 -3.15 5.87
CA SER A 257 10.68 -3.04 5.32
C SER A 257 10.62 -3.36 3.82
N LYS A 258 11.63 -2.95 3.06
CA LYS A 258 11.75 -3.22 1.61
C LYS A 258 12.16 -4.65 1.27
N MET A 259 12.55 -5.46 2.26
CA MET A 259 13.04 -6.83 2.07
C MET A 259 12.02 -7.90 2.46
N PHE A 260 10.89 -7.50 3.09
CA PHE A 260 9.78 -8.39 3.40
C PHE A 260 8.86 -8.59 2.18
N PRO A 261 8.29 -9.82 2.00
CA PRO A 261 8.39 -11.04 2.79
C PRO A 261 9.52 -12.00 2.38
N GLY A 262 10.53 -11.54 1.66
CA GLY A 262 11.63 -12.34 1.16
C GLY A 262 12.42 -13.09 2.25
N TYR A 263 13.69 -13.41 1.97
CA TYR A 263 14.51 -14.22 2.87
C TYR A 263 14.67 -13.62 4.28
N ILE A 264 14.57 -12.30 4.44
CA ILE A 264 14.74 -11.64 5.74
C ILE A 264 13.64 -12.02 6.75
N SER A 265 12.42 -12.36 6.26
CA SER A 265 11.33 -12.83 7.11
C SER A 265 11.64 -14.15 7.82
N LEU A 266 12.65 -14.90 7.35
CA LEU A 266 13.09 -16.11 8.02
C LEU A 266 13.58 -15.82 9.45
N TRP A 267 14.18 -14.65 9.69
CA TRP A 267 14.69 -14.28 11.00
C TRP A 267 13.60 -14.23 12.10
N PRO A 268 12.55 -13.41 12.04
CA PRO A 268 11.50 -13.39 13.06
C PRO A 268 10.79 -14.74 13.19
N MET A 269 10.69 -15.51 12.11
CA MET A 269 10.09 -16.83 12.13
C MET A 269 10.97 -17.87 12.85
N LEU A 270 12.30 -17.82 12.66
CA LEU A 270 13.23 -18.64 13.42
C LEU A 270 13.20 -18.26 14.90
N CYS A 271 13.12 -16.96 15.23
CA CYS A 271 12.96 -16.49 16.59
C CYS A 271 11.68 -17.08 17.24
N ALA A 272 10.54 -17.05 16.55
CA ALA A 272 9.32 -17.69 17.02
C ALA A 272 9.47 -19.21 17.17
N THR A 273 10.14 -19.87 16.22
CA THR A 273 10.43 -21.30 16.25
C THR A 273 11.28 -21.67 17.47
N PHE A 274 12.31 -20.89 17.77
CA PHE A 274 13.16 -21.11 18.96
C PHE A 274 12.37 -21.01 20.28
N ILE A 275 11.47 -20.03 20.38
CA ILE A 275 10.57 -19.89 21.52
C ILE A 275 9.62 -21.09 21.64
N LEU A 276 9.05 -21.55 20.52
CA LEU A 276 8.16 -22.72 20.52
C LEU A 276 8.87 -24.01 20.88
N ILE A 277 10.14 -24.19 20.47
CA ILE A 277 11.00 -25.31 20.85
C ILE A 277 11.34 -25.24 22.34
N SER A 278 11.73 -24.05 22.84
CA SER A 278 12.02 -23.84 24.25
C SER A 278 10.80 -24.17 25.14
N GLY A 279 9.60 -23.71 24.73
CA GLY A 279 8.38 -24.03 25.48
C GLY A 279 8.00 -25.51 25.52
N ASN A 280 8.52 -26.34 24.61
CA ASN A 280 8.34 -27.80 24.64
C ASN A 280 9.37 -28.52 25.57
N HIS A 281 10.43 -27.81 25.94
CA HIS A 281 11.50 -28.31 26.84
C HIS A 281 11.71 -27.34 27.99
N PRO A 282 10.72 -27.21 28.92
CA PRO A 282 10.73 -26.20 29.97
C PRO A 282 11.97 -26.34 30.88
N SER A 283 12.50 -25.20 31.29
CA SER A 283 13.71 -25.14 32.10
C SER A 283 13.57 -24.16 33.29
N LYS A 284 14.52 -24.18 34.23
CA LYS A 284 14.45 -23.35 35.45
C LYS A 284 14.45 -21.83 35.11
N PHE A 285 15.21 -21.43 34.11
CA PHE A 285 15.41 -20.04 33.69
C PHE A 285 14.89 -19.76 32.27
N GLY A 286 13.97 -20.60 31.77
CA GLY A 286 13.45 -20.51 30.41
C GLY A 286 12.52 -19.32 30.18
N VAL A 287 12.57 -18.79 28.97
CA VAL A 287 11.72 -17.67 28.50
C VAL A 287 10.23 -18.03 28.56
N GLU A 288 9.91 -19.33 28.46
CA GLU A 288 8.54 -19.83 28.54
C GLU A 288 7.85 -19.47 29.87
N LYS A 289 8.61 -19.36 30.98
CA LYS A 289 8.05 -18.93 32.28
C LYS A 289 7.61 -17.46 32.24
N LEU A 290 8.41 -16.61 31.63
CA LEU A 290 8.04 -15.19 31.44
C LEU A 290 6.79 -15.10 30.57
N LEU A 291 6.80 -15.78 29.41
CA LEU A 291 5.69 -15.73 28.45
C LEU A 291 4.40 -16.40 29.01
N ALA A 292 4.53 -17.39 29.91
CA ALA A 292 3.40 -18.03 30.58
C ALA A 292 2.90 -17.25 31.81
N SER A 293 3.42 -16.05 32.10
CA SER A 293 2.96 -15.23 33.21
C SER A 293 1.47 -14.88 33.05
N LYS A 294 0.73 -14.78 34.15
CA LYS A 294 -0.73 -14.52 34.16
C LYS A 294 -1.11 -13.30 33.34
N LEU A 295 -0.33 -12.22 33.43
CA LEU A 295 -0.55 -10.98 32.68
C LEU A 295 -0.39 -11.19 31.17
N LEU A 296 0.69 -11.81 30.74
CA LEU A 296 0.94 -12.01 29.29
C LEU A 296 -0.03 -13.02 28.68
N VAL A 297 -0.42 -14.06 29.43
CA VAL A 297 -1.46 -15.00 28.99
C VAL A 297 -2.83 -14.31 28.88
N PHE A 298 -3.18 -13.46 29.83
CA PHE A 298 -4.42 -12.66 29.75
C PHE A 298 -4.40 -11.75 28.52
N LEU A 299 -3.35 -10.95 28.34
CA LEU A 299 -3.22 -10.04 27.18
C LEU A 299 -3.13 -10.84 25.87
N GLY A 300 -2.48 -12.00 25.86
CA GLY A 300 -2.43 -12.91 24.72
C GLY A 300 -3.81 -13.40 24.29
N SER A 301 -4.69 -13.67 25.25
CA SER A 301 -6.06 -14.12 24.97
C SER A 301 -6.90 -13.07 24.22
N ILE A 302 -6.54 -11.79 24.31
CA ILE A 302 -7.20 -10.65 23.62
C ILE A 302 -6.32 -10.04 22.53
N SER A 303 -5.15 -10.63 22.23
CA SER A 303 -4.16 -10.09 21.28
C SER A 303 -4.69 -9.88 19.86
N PHE A 304 -5.64 -10.70 19.43
CA PHE A 304 -6.33 -10.52 18.15
C PHE A 304 -7.10 -9.20 18.09
N GLY A 305 -7.87 -8.87 19.14
CA GLY A 305 -8.55 -7.59 19.24
C GLY A 305 -7.57 -6.41 19.30
N ILE A 306 -6.45 -6.54 20.04
CA ILE A 306 -5.41 -5.51 20.11
C ILE A 306 -4.85 -5.26 18.71
N TYR A 307 -4.57 -6.32 17.94
CA TYR A 307 -4.13 -6.20 16.55
C TYR A 307 -5.17 -5.47 15.68
N LEU A 308 -6.47 -5.73 15.85
CA LEU A 308 -7.51 -5.06 15.08
C LEU A 308 -7.66 -3.58 15.48
N TRP A 309 -7.72 -3.26 16.77
CA TRP A 309 -8.02 -1.91 17.23
C TRP A 309 -6.86 -0.92 17.16
N HIS A 310 -5.60 -1.35 17.37
CA HIS A 310 -4.48 -0.40 17.42
C HIS A 310 -4.31 0.41 16.14
N TRP A 311 -4.47 -0.21 14.97
CA TRP A 311 -4.34 0.46 13.70
C TRP A 311 -5.54 1.37 13.41
N VAL A 312 -6.74 0.94 13.72
CA VAL A 312 -7.96 1.74 13.58
C VAL A 312 -7.83 3.04 14.37
N ILE A 313 -7.46 2.94 15.65
CA ILE A 313 -7.29 4.11 16.50
C ILE A 313 -6.16 5.00 16.01
N LEU A 314 -5.01 4.41 15.66
CA LEU A 314 -3.86 5.12 15.10
C LEU A 314 -4.22 5.86 13.81
N SER A 315 -4.93 5.20 12.91
CA SER A 315 -5.35 5.78 11.63
C SER A 315 -6.27 6.99 11.86
N PHE A 316 -7.33 6.86 12.67
CA PHE A 316 -8.20 7.99 13.00
C PHE A 316 -7.48 9.11 13.77
N TYR A 317 -6.51 8.77 14.64
CA TYR A 317 -5.66 9.76 15.29
C TYR A 317 -4.86 10.56 14.26
N LYS A 318 -4.24 9.89 13.28
CA LYS A 318 -3.48 10.54 12.21
C LYS A 318 -4.36 11.47 11.36
N TYR A 319 -5.57 11.03 11.02
CA TYR A 319 -6.49 11.88 10.26
C TYR A 319 -6.97 13.13 10.99
N LYS A 320 -7.16 13.05 12.32
CA LYS A 320 -7.86 14.12 13.06
C LYS A 320 -6.94 14.98 13.89
N ILE A 321 -5.80 14.46 14.34
CA ILE A 321 -4.97 15.11 15.38
C ILE A 321 -3.56 15.41 14.84
N SER A 322 -2.78 14.40 14.47
CA SER A 322 -1.40 14.58 14.00
C SER A 322 -0.87 13.32 13.31
N ASP A 323 -0.13 13.50 12.22
CA ASP A 323 0.50 12.39 11.47
C ASP A 323 1.56 11.64 12.28
N THR A 324 2.19 12.31 13.25
CA THR A 324 3.21 11.75 14.13
C THR A 324 2.73 11.76 15.58
N PRO A 325 2.26 10.62 16.12
CA PRO A 325 1.87 10.55 17.52
C PRO A 325 3.04 10.82 18.46
N SER A 326 2.83 11.64 19.49
CA SER A 326 3.78 11.80 20.57
C SER A 326 3.95 10.49 21.35
N PHE A 327 5.01 10.39 22.16
CA PHE A 327 5.21 9.21 23.04
C PHE A 327 3.99 8.90 23.90
N PHE A 328 3.42 9.91 24.56
CA PHE A 328 2.24 9.76 25.41
C PHE A 328 0.98 9.39 24.61
N SER A 329 0.77 10.03 23.45
CA SER A 329 -0.36 9.67 22.57
C SER A 329 -0.27 8.21 22.11
N GLY A 330 0.93 7.74 21.79
CA GLY A 330 1.12 6.33 21.42
C GLY A 330 0.79 5.36 22.55
N ILE A 331 1.18 5.67 23.78
CA ILE A 331 0.80 4.86 24.96
C ILE A 331 -0.73 4.83 25.12
N ILE A 332 -1.40 5.99 24.98
CA ILE A 332 -2.86 6.07 25.08
C ILE A 332 -3.52 5.21 23.99
N ILE A 333 -3.01 5.24 22.76
CA ILE A 333 -3.51 4.40 21.66
C ILE A 333 -3.42 2.92 22.03
N ILE A 334 -2.29 2.46 22.57
CA ILE A 334 -2.10 1.06 22.98
C ILE A 334 -3.06 0.70 24.12
N LEU A 335 -3.14 1.51 25.16
CA LEU A 335 -4.02 1.25 26.31
C LEU A 335 -5.50 1.22 25.89
N PHE A 336 -5.92 2.15 25.06
CA PHE A 336 -7.28 2.19 24.54
C PHE A 336 -7.58 0.95 23.66
N SER A 337 -6.62 0.51 22.86
CA SER A 337 -6.72 -0.74 22.08
C SER A 337 -6.90 -1.97 22.99
N ILE A 338 -6.18 -2.03 24.09
CA ILE A 338 -6.32 -3.11 25.09
C ILE A 338 -7.72 -3.10 25.71
N ILE A 339 -8.21 -1.92 26.12
CA ILE A 339 -9.55 -1.77 26.72
C ILE A 339 -10.64 -2.21 25.73
N LEU A 340 -10.61 -1.71 24.49
CA LEU A 340 -11.59 -2.07 23.46
C LEU A 340 -11.54 -3.56 23.13
N SER A 341 -10.33 -4.13 23.07
CA SER A 341 -10.14 -5.57 22.82
C SER A 341 -10.71 -6.42 23.96
N TRP A 342 -10.50 -6.00 25.21
CA TRP A 342 -11.07 -6.68 26.38
C TRP A 342 -12.60 -6.62 26.36
N LEU A 343 -13.18 -5.44 26.13
CA LEU A 343 -14.63 -5.25 26.03
C LEU A 343 -15.21 -6.12 24.91
N MET A 344 -14.64 -6.07 23.71
CA MET A 344 -15.06 -6.87 22.57
C MET A 344 -15.01 -8.37 22.88
N THR A 345 -13.91 -8.83 23.46
CA THR A 345 -13.74 -10.25 23.79
C THR A 345 -14.73 -10.69 24.86
N GLN A 346 -14.94 -9.88 25.90
CA GLN A 346 -15.78 -10.24 27.03
C GLN A 346 -17.27 -10.24 26.68
N PHE A 347 -17.73 -9.20 25.97
CA PHE A 347 -19.16 -8.97 25.74
C PHE A 347 -19.67 -9.48 24.38
N ILE A 348 -18.79 -9.69 23.40
CA ILE A 348 -19.19 -10.09 22.03
C ILE A 348 -18.63 -11.47 21.69
N GLU A 349 -17.30 -11.67 21.74
CA GLU A 349 -16.68 -12.91 21.25
C GLU A 349 -17.01 -14.11 22.15
N LYS A 350 -16.82 -14.01 23.47
CA LYS A 350 -17.07 -15.12 24.42
C LYS A 350 -18.52 -15.61 24.38
N PRO A 351 -19.55 -14.74 24.44
CA PRO A 351 -20.96 -15.19 24.37
C PRO A 351 -21.29 -15.91 23.07
N ILE A 352 -20.71 -15.49 21.93
CA ILE A 352 -20.94 -16.15 20.64
C ILE A 352 -20.19 -17.48 20.57
N ARG A 353 -18.94 -17.51 21.04
CA ARG A 353 -18.07 -18.69 21.03
C ARG A 353 -18.61 -19.85 21.88
N HIS A 354 -19.22 -19.54 23.04
CA HIS A 354 -19.78 -20.56 23.93
C HIS A 354 -21.22 -20.97 23.57
N SER A 355 -21.84 -20.34 22.59
CA SER A 355 -23.18 -20.71 22.14
C SER A 355 -23.18 -22.14 21.54
N LYS A 356 -24.04 -23.01 22.05
CA LYS A 356 -24.24 -24.39 21.55
C LYS A 356 -24.92 -24.39 20.18
N ILE A 357 -25.78 -23.41 19.90
CA ILE A 357 -26.49 -23.25 18.64
C ILE A 357 -25.56 -22.51 17.67
N PHE A 358 -25.53 -22.94 16.41
CA PHE A 358 -24.82 -22.19 15.36
C PHE A 358 -25.47 -20.79 15.29
N PRO A 359 -24.80 -19.71 15.68
CA PRO A 359 -25.45 -18.44 15.90
C PRO A 359 -25.68 -17.67 14.58
N THR A 360 -26.38 -18.30 13.63
CA THR A 360 -26.59 -17.75 12.28
C THR A 360 -27.18 -16.35 12.35
N LYS A 361 -28.21 -16.15 13.19
CA LYS A 361 -28.82 -14.80 13.35
C LYS A 361 -27.90 -13.81 14.05
N LYS A 362 -27.13 -14.24 15.09
CA LYS A 362 -26.19 -13.38 15.83
C LYS A 362 -25.00 -12.91 14.98
N LEU A 363 -24.66 -13.60 13.91
CA LEU A 363 -23.63 -13.21 12.94
C LEU A 363 -24.24 -12.55 11.70
N LEU A 364 -25.43 -12.96 11.29
CA LEU A 364 -26.10 -12.45 10.09
C LEU A 364 -26.48 -10.97 10.23
N TYR A 365 -27.10 -10.58 11.36
CA TYR A 365 -27.51 -9.18 11.56
C TYR A 365 -26.34 -8.19 11.54
N PRO A 366 -25.23 -8.38 12.31
CA PRO A 366 -24.07 -7.49 12.19
C PRO A 366 -23.40 -7.55 10.82
N PHE A 367 -23.46 -8.67 10.11
CA PHE A 367 -22.97 -8.76 8.72
C PHE A 367 -23.81 -7.88 7.79
N ILE A 368 -25.14 -7.96 7.83
CA ILE A 368 -26.04 -7.12 7.06
C ILE A 368 -25.86 -5.64 7.44
N ALA A 369 -25.73 -5.32 8.72
CA ALA A 369 -25.47 -3.95 9.16
C ALA A 369 -24.20 -3.38 8.56
N ASN A 370 -23.11 -4.14 8.48
CA ASN A 370 -21.88 -3.72 7.81
C ASN A 370 -22.10 -3.45 6.30
N ILE A 371 -22.83 -4.30 5.61
CA ILE A 371 -23.18 -4.08 4.18
C ILE A 371 -23.97 -2.77 4.02
N LEU A 372 -24.97 -2.53 4.86
CA LEU A 372 -25.77 -1.30 4.80
C LEU A 372 -24.91 -0.05 5.07
N LEU A 373 -23.98 -0.12 6.01
CA LEU A 373 -23.06 0.97 6.29
C LEU A 373 -22.10 1.23 5.11
N ILE A 374 -21.59 0.19 4.46
CA ILE A 374 -20.79 0.33 3.24
C ILE A 374 -21.59 1.04 2.15
N VAL A 375 -22.83 0.61 1.92
CA VAL A 375 -23.73 1.27 0.95
C VAL A 375 -23.96 2.73 1.32
N GLY A 376 -24.13 3.03 2.62
CA GLY A 376 -24.26 4.40 3.13
C GLY A 376 -23.02 5.27 2.80
N LEU A 377 -21.82 4.76 3.09
CA LEU A 377 -20.56 5.45 2.78
C LEU A 377 -20.40 5.70 1.28
N LEU A 378 -20.69 4.69 0.45
CA LEU A 378 -20.66 4.82 -1.01
C LEU A 378 -21.68 5.85 -1.51
N SER A 379 -22.90 5.87 -0.93
CA SER A 379 -23.92 6.85 -1.29
C SER A 379 -23.46 8.27 -0.98
N VAL A 380 -22.84 8.50 0.18
CA VAL A 380 -22.25 9.81 0.53
C VAL A 380 -21.17 10.22 -0.46
N TYR A 381 -20.30 9.29 -0.83
CA TYR A 381 -19.27 9.54 -1.84
C TYR A 381 -19.89 9.93 -3.17
N PHE A 382 -20.84 9.16 -3.70
CA PHE A 382 -21.50 9.43 -4.99
C PHE A 382 -22.29 10.73 -4.99
N ILE A 383 -23.05 11.02 -3.93
CA ILE A 383 -23.77 12.32 -3.81
C ILE A 383 -22.76 13.48 -3.84
N SER A 384 -21.63 13.33 -3.16
CA SER A 384 -20.59 14.36 -3.16
C SER A 384 -19.85 14.47 -4.51
N SER A 385 -19.85 13.42 -5.34
CA SER A 385 -19.23 13.41 -6.67
C SER A 385 -20.14 13.94 -7.78
N LEU A 386 -21.44 14.06 -7.54
CA LEU A 386 -22.41 14.60 -8.52
C LEU A 386 -22.27 16.13 -8.77
N SER A 387 -21.41 16.84 -8.04
CA SER A 387 -21.13 18.24 -8.33
C SER A 387 -20.17 18.38 -9.53
N THR A 388 -20.78 18.59 -10.68
CA THR A 388 -20.27 19.23 -11.90
C THR A 388 -18.94 18.77 -12.49
N SER A 389 -18.99 17.92 -13.52
CA SER A 389 -17.97 17.88 -14.60
C SER A 389 -18.09 19.19 -15.42
N HIS A 390 -16.97 19.88 -15.63
CA HIS A 390 -16.91 21.09 -16.45
C HIS A 390 -15.98 20.85 -17.63
N ASP A 391 -16.59 20.69 -18.82
CA ASP A 391 -15.84 20.39 -20.05
C ASP A 391 -15.15 21.65 -20.63
N ASP A 392 -15.58 22.86 -20.27
CA ASP A 392 -15.05 24.13 -20.78
C ASP A 392 -14.22 24.86 -19.70
N ILE A 393 -13.00 24.47 -19.49
CA ILE A 393 -12.03 25.14 -18.60
C ILE A 393 -10.82 25.55 -19.44
N PRO A 394 -10.29 26.81 -19.30
CA PRO A 394 -10.74 27.87 -18.39
C PRO A 394 -11.96 28.63 -18.88
N ASN A 395 -12.77 29.14 -17.94
CA ASN A 395 -13.89 30.01 -18.22
C ASN A 395 -14.05 31.11 -17.12
N ASN A 396 -15.02 32.03 -17.29
CA ASN A 396 -15.22 33.14 -16.34
C ASN A 396 -15.49 32.67 -14.89
N LYS A 397 -16.10 31.51 -14.70
CA LYS A 397 -16.40 30.95 -13.38
C LYS A 397 -15.20 30.19 -12.80
N PHE A 398 -14.41 29.55 -13.65
CA PHE A 398 -13.28 28.72 -13.31
C PHE A 398 -12.04 29.15 -14.11
N PRO A 399 -11.46 30.33 -13.84
CA PRO A 399 -10.32 30.85 -14.58
C PRO A 399 -9.01 30.17 -14.28
N GLY A 400 -8.90 29.41 -13.17
CA GLY A 400 -7.70 28.69 -12.79
C GLY A 400 -6.44 29.57 -12.71
N ALA A 401 -5.41 29.20 -13.43
CA ALA A 401 -4.14 29.92 -13.45
C ALA A 401 -4.23 31.36 -13.97
N LEU A 402 -5.26 31.69 -14.77
CA LEU A 402 -5.48 33.07 -15.27
C LEU A 402 -5.84 34.05 -14.15
N ALA A 403 -6.36 33.56 -13.03
CA ALA A 403 -6.72 34.38 -11.86
C ALA A 403 -5.83 34.05 -10.64
N TYR A 404 -4.57 33.74 -10.85
CA TYR A 404 -3.65 33.32 -9.78
C TYR A 404 -3.43 34.37 -8.68
N ASN A 405 -3.58 35.67 -9.00
CA ASN A 405 -3.39 36.78 -8.07
C ASN A 405 -4.71 37.28 -7.44
N THR A 406 -5.87 36.76 -7.85
CA THR A 406 -7.16 37.27 -7.35
C THR A 406 -7.58 36.51 -6.08
N SER A 407 -8.14 37.23 -5.10
CA SER A 407 -8.79 36.63 -3.95
C SER A 407 -10.04 35.90 -4.43
N GLN A 408 -10.20 34.65 -4.00
CA GLN A 408 -11.36 33.84 -4.35
C GLN A 408 -12.60 34.32 -3.60
N ASN A 409 -13.67 34.67 -4.33
CA ASN A 409 -14.95 35.08 -3.75
C ASN A 409 -16.04 34.01 -3.86
N SER A 410 -15.75 32.81 -4.39
CA SER A 410 -16.78 31.78 -4.54
C SER A 410 -16.41 30.52 -3.76
N ASN A 411 -17.42 29.95 -3.07
CA ASN A 411 -17.30 28.65 -2.38
C ASN A 411 -17.38 27.45 -3.34
N ALA A 412 -17.52 27.69 -4.66
CA ALA A 412 -17.65 26.65 -5.68
C ALA A 412 -16.31 26.42 -6.38
N THR A 413 -15.84 25.17 -6.42
CA THR A 413 -14.68 24.72 -7.20
C THR A 413 -15.13 23.94 -8.42
N ALA A 414 -14.30 23.93 -9.49
CA ALA A 414 -14.58 23.17 -10.71
C ALA A 414 -14.70 21.66 -10.43
N GLN A 415 -13.78 21.15 -9.63
CA GLN A 415 -13.83 19.78 -9.15
C GLN A 415 -14.46 19.73 -7.75
N SER A 416 -15.18 18.67 -7.42
CA SER A 416 -15.51 18.37 -6.04
C SER A 416 -14.28 17.74 -5.33
N ILE A 417 -14.23 17.84 -4.01
CA ILE A 417 -13.18 17.19 -3.20
C ILE A 417 -13.12 15.67 -3.46
N THR A 418 -14.24 15.06 -3.84
CA THR A 418 -14.33 13.61 -4.08
C THR A 418 -13.80 13.18 -5.44
N ASN A 419 -13.91 14.03 -6.46
CA ASN A 419 -13.51 13.69 -7.83
C ASN A 419 -12.23 14.38 -8.31
N VAL A 420 -11.68 15.32 -7.55
CA VAL A 420 -10.43 16.01 -7.91
C VAL A 420 -9.27 15.03 -8.18
N LYS A 421 -9.20 13.91 -7.47
CA LYS A 421 -8.19 12.87 -7.68
C LYS A 421 -8.29 12.16 -9.03
N ASP A 422 -9.44 12.24 -9.69
CA ASP A 422 -9.69 11.64 -10.99
C ASP A 422 -9.48 12.65 -12.14
N ASP A 423 -9.27 13.93 -11.81
CA ASP A 423 -8.94 15.01 -12.76
C ASP A 423 -7.46 14.98 -13.16
N LYS A 424 -7.12 13.95 -13.93
CA LYS A 424 -5.74 13.64 -14.35
C LYS A 424 -5.60 13.88 -15.86
N SER A 425 -4.36 14.17 -16.27
CA SER A 425 -4.00 14.26 -17.69
C SER A 425 -4.56 13.08 -18.50
N GLN A 426 -5.02 13.33 -19.70
CA GLN A 426 -5.59 12.33 -20.61
C GLN A 426 -4.64 11.14 -20.86
N ALA A 427 -3.33 11.31 -20.73
CA ALA A 427 -2.34 10.22 -20.83
C ALA A 427 -2.58 9.11 -19.81
N TYR A 428 -3.13 9.43 -18.63
CA TYR A 428 -3.48 8.44 -17.61
C TYR A 428 -4.77 7.69 -17.97
N THR A 429 -5.80 8.40 -18.40
CA THR A 429 -7.09 7.79 -18.76
C THR A 429 -7.01 6.92 -20.01
N ASP A 430 -6.12 7.28 -20.95
CA ASP A 430 -5.82 6.50 -22.16
C ASP A 430 -4.91 5.29 -21.90
N GLY A 431 -4.38 5.13 -20.68
CA GLY A 431 -3.52 4.02 -20.30
C GLY A 431 -2.17 3.98 -21.02
N VAL A 432 -1.65 5.15 -21.43
CA VAL A 432 -0.36 5.27 -22.14
C VAL A 432 0.80 5.63 -21.21
N MET A 433 0.52 6.01 -19.98
CA MET A 433 1.54 6.10 -18.93
C MET A 433 2.10 4.71 -18.60
N ILE A 434 3.40 4.55 -18.69
CA ILE A 434 4.08 3.30 -18.37
C ILE A 434 4.34 3.25 -16.85
N TYR A 435 3.80 2.26 -16.17
CA TYR A 435 4.04 2.03 -14.74
C TYR A 435 5.11 0.97 -14.53
N GLN A 436 5.10 -0.08 -15.35
CA GLN A 436 6.03 -1.21 -15.26
C GLN A 436 6.63 -1.51 -16.63
N GLY A 437 7.90 -1.95 -16.62
CA GLY A 437 8.62 -2.24 -17.85
C GLY A 437 9.35 -1.05 -18.46
N SER A 438 9.96 -1.27 -19.61
CA SER A 438 10.80 -0.30 -20.32
C SER A 438 10.31 0.03 -21.75
N GLN A 439 9.14 -0.48 -22.15
CA GLN A 439 8.57 -0.21 -23.48
C GLN A 439 8.18 1.27 -23.63
N VAL A 440 8.23 1.77 -24.86
CA VAL A 440 7.74 3.09 -25.25
C VAL A 440 6.37 2.94 -25.89
N LYS A 441 5.38 3.71 -25.45
CA LYS A 441 4.00 3.73 -25.98
C LYS A 441 3.67 5.13 -26.48
N PRO A 442 3.99 5.48 -27.73
CA PRO A 442 3.67 6.79 -28.26
C PRO A 442 2.17 6.94 -28.49
N LYS A 443 1.62 8.07 -28.09
CA LYS A 443 0.24 8.47 -28.36
C LYS A 443 0.22 9.89 -28.85
N SER A 444 -0.56 10.14 -29.93
CA SER A 444 -0.70 11.47 -30.50
C SER A 444 -1.96 12.16 -30.00
N TYR A 445 -1.86 13.47 -29.71
CA TYR A 445 -2.91 14.36 -29.28
C TYR A 445 -2.86 15.67 -30.08
N GLY A 446 -3.82 16.56 -29.87
CA GLY A 446 -3.98 17.80 -30.61
C GLY A 446 -4.45 17.55 -32.03
N ASP A 447 -3.96 18.32 -33.02
CA ASP A 447 -4.27 18.08 -34.43
C ASP A 447 -3.47 16.88 -34.94
N THR A 448 -4.12 15.74 -35.11
CA THR A 448 -3.48 14.49 -35.56
C THR A 448 -3.56 14.28 -37.09
N GLN A 449 -4.32 15.09 -37.80
CA GLN A 449 -4.57 14.95 -39.25
C GLN A 449 -3.96 16.06 -40.08
N ASN A 450 -4.13 17.33 -39.66
CA ASN A 450 -3.73 18.51 -40.41
C ASN A 450 -2.62 19.31 -39.75
N TYR A 451 -1.80 18.63 -38.91
CA TYR A 451 -0.72 19.29 -38.17
C TYR A 451 0.39 19.83 -39.06
N LYS A 452 0.90 20.98 -38.69
CA LYS A 452 2.06 21.62 -39.32
C LYS A 452 3.35 21.45 -38.51
N LYS A 453 3.21 21.29 -37.18
CA LYS A 453 4.32 21.14 -36.25
C LYS A 453 4.06 19.99 -35.28
N THR A 454 5.13 19.40 -34.77
CA THR A 454 5.07 18.28 -33.82
C THR A 454 5.87 18.59 -32.57
N ILE A 455 5.20 18.56 -31.42
CA ILE A 455 5.83 18.60 -30.09
C ILE A 455 5.94 17.18 -29.55
N LEU A 456 7.13 16.79 -29.10
CA LEU A 456 7.34 15.59 -28.31
C LEU A 456 7.26 15.94 -26.83
N LEU A 457 6.16 15.60 -26.14
CA LEU A 457 6.01 15.71 -24.71
C LEU A 457 6.57 14.44 -24.06
N VAL A 458 7.72 14.55 -23.39
CA VAL A 458 8.45 13.38 -22.90
C VAL A 458 8.93 13.56 -21.45
N GLY A 459 8.92 12.47 -20.69
CA GLY A 459 9.45 12.43 -19.32
C GLY A 459 8.60 11.65 -18.35
N GLY A 460 8.65 12.03 -17.08
CA GLY A 460 7.86 11.44 -16.01
C GLY A 460 6.44 11.98 -15.91
N SER A 461 5.82 11.72 -14.78
CA SER A 461 4.49 12.24 -14.47
C SER A 461 4.44 13.76 -14.46
N HIS A 462 5.51 14.43 -14.02
CA HIS A 462 5.62 15.89 -13.99
C HIS A 462 5.78 16.53 -15.37
N SER A 463 6.27 15.81 -16.36
CA SER A 463 6.18 16.26 -17.76
C SER A 463 4.78 15.99 -18.33
N SER A 464 4.22 14.82 -18.03
CA SER A 464 2.92 14.38 -18.57
C SER A 464 1.73 15.22 -18.10
N HIS A 465 1.79 15.87 -16.93
CA HIS A 465 0.71 16.71 -16.44
C HIS A 465 0.58 18.07 -17.18
N TRP A 466 1.55 18.43 -18.03
CA TRP A 466 1.44 19.58 -18.95
C TRP A 466 0.64 19.29 -20.22
N LEU A 467 0.24 18.02 -20.43
CA LEU A 467 -0.52 17.65 -21.63
C LEU A 467 -1.79 18.46 -21.79
N GLY A 468 -2.56 18.68 -20.70
CA GLY A 468 -3.78 19.49 -20.75
C GLY A 468 -3.53 20.92 -21.21
N ALA A 469 -2.43 21.55 -20.76
CA ALA A 469 -2.04 22.88 -21.18
C ALA A 469 -1.74 22.93 -22.69
N LEU A 470 -0.98 21.98 -23.20
CA LEU A 470 -0.66 21.89 -24.63
C LEU A 470 -1.91 21.58 -25.46
N GLN A 471 -2.77 20.67 -25.01
CA GLN A 471 -4.00 20.30 -25.72
C GLN A 471 -4.99 21.48 -25.87
N SER A 472 -4.99 22.44 -24.92
CA SER A 472 -5.92 23.55 -24.90
C SER A 472 -5.81 24.47 -26.12
N PHE A 473 -4.68 24.45 -26.84
CA PHE A 473 -4.45 25.25 -28.05
C PHE A 473 -3.91 24.48 -29.26
N ALA A 474 -3.48 23.25 -29.05
CA ALA A 474 -2.76 22.49 -30.08
C ALA A 474 -3.57 22.26 -31.35
N SER A 475 -4.88 22.02 -31.25
CA SER A 475 -5.75 21.82 -32.43
C SER A 475 -5.91 23.09 -33.24
N ASP A 476 -6.10 24.24 -32.57
CA ASP A 476 -6.27 25.54 -33.22
C ASP A 476 -5.01 26.03 -33.91
N GLU A 477 -3.86 25.65 -33.37
CA GLU A 477 -2.51 26.00 -33.90
C GLU A 477 -1.92 24.95 -34.84
N HIS A 478 -2.70 23.93 -35.23
CA HIS A 478 -2.26 22.82 -36.08
C HIS A 478 -1.00 22.10 -35.53
N ILE A 479 -0.97 21.86 -34.24
CA ILE A 479 0.14 21.18 -33.54
C ILE A 479 -0.26 19.75 -33.18
N ARG A 480 0.57 18.80 -33.56
CA ARG A 480 0.51 17.43 -33.07
C ARG A 480 1.39 17.32 -31.82
N ILE A 481 0.86 16.69 -30.76
CA ILE A 481 1.60 16.37 -29.53
C ILE A 481 1.82 14.87 -29.52
N ILE A 482 3.07 14.40 -29.52
CA ILE A 482 3.40 13.00 -29.28
C ILE A 482 3.77 12.88 -27.80
N HIS A 483 3.06 12.06 -27.05
CA HIS A 483 3.33 11.83 -25.63
C HIS A 483 4.10 10.55 -25.42
N LEU A 484 5.20 10.63 -24.64
CA LEU A 484 5.99 9.50 -24.12
C LEU A 484 6.17 9.68 -22.62
N GLY A 485 5.42 8.92 -21.81
CA GLY A 485 5.43 9.07 -20.36
C GLY A 485 5.68 7.75 -19.62
N LYS A 486 6.53 7.82 -18.57
CA LYS A 486 6.71 6.73 -17.61
C LYS A 486 6.67 7.28 -16.18
N ALA A 487 5.84 6.66 -15.34
CA ALA A 487 5.78 6.99 -13.91
C ALA A 487 7.14 6.74 -13.24
N ASN A 488 7.51 7.62 -12.32
CA ASN A 488 8.80 7.59 -11.60
C ASN A 488 10.07 7.72 -12.49
N ALA A 489 9.93 7.93 -13.79
CA ALA A 489 11.06 8.23 -14.65
C ALA A 489 11.27 9.75 -14.79
N ARG A 490 12.47 10.12 -15.20
CA ARG A 490 12.85 11.49 -15.57
C ARG A 490 13.36 11.47 -16.98
N PHE A 491 13.22 12.58 -17.70
CA PHE A 491 13.93 12.77 -18.99
C PHE A 491 15.40 13.08 -18.70
N SER A 492 16.13 12.06 -18.26
CA SER A 492 17.46 12.15 -17.69
C SER A 492 18.20 10.82 -17.86
N THR A 493 19.52 10.86 -17.98
CA THR A 493 20.38 9.66 -17.96
C THR A 493 20.46 9.06 -16.55
N ASP A 494 20.23 9.86 -15.50
CA ASP A 494 20.27 9.48 -14.09
C ASP A 494 18.87 9.13 -13.58
N ASN A 495 18.37 7.93 -13.87
CA ASN A 495 17.13 7.42 -13.30
C ASN A 495 17.40 6.51 -12.11
N GLU A 496 16.50 6.55 -11.12
CA GLU A 496 16.66 5.86 -9.83
C GLU A 496 16.57 4.33 -9.92
N ASP A 497 15.95 3.82 -10.99
CA ASP A 497 15.76 2.39 -11.19
C ASP A 497 16.19 1.91 -12.59
N ALA A 498 16.55 0.62 -12.66
CA ALA A 498 17.04 0.00 -13.91
C ALA A 498 16.00 -0.01 -15.05
N LEU A 499 14.69 -0.10 -14.72
CA LEU A 499 13.61 -0.10 -15.72
C LEU A 499 13.41 1.28 -16.31
N SER A 500 13.53 2.34 -15.51
CA SER A 500 13.47 3.72 -15.98
C SER A 500 14.70 4.08 -16.81
N THR A 501 15.89 3.60 -16.45
CA THR A 501 17.10 3.72 -17.25
C THR A 501 16.96 3.00 -18.61
N ALA A 502 16.41 1.79 -18.63
CA ALA A 502 16.13 1.05 -19.85
C ALA A 502 15.05 1.73 -20.71
N TRP A 503 14.03 2.30 -20.09
CA TRP A 503 13.00 3.08 -20.77
C TRP A 503 13.60 4.30 -21.47
N MET A 504 14.50 5.05 -20.82
CA MET A 504 15.19 6.20 -21.42
C MET A 504 16.01 5.81 -22.65
N LYS A 505 16.72 4.66 -22.61
CA LYS A 505 17.42 4.15 -23.81
C LYS A 505 16.46 3.93 -24.99
N ASN A 506 15.30 3.36 -24.73
CA ASN A 506 14.27 3.14 -25.76
C ASN A 506 13.65 4.47 -26.24
N VAL A 507 13.47 5.45 -25.36
CA VAL A 507 13.04 6.82 -25.71
C VAL A 507 14.07 7.46 -26.65
N ASN A 508 15.37 7.36 -26.34
CA ASN A 508 16.44 7.92 -27.16
C ASN A 508 16.49 7.29 -28.56
N GLN A 509 16.26 5.97 -28.64
CA GLN A 509 16.11 5.30 -29.93
C GLN A 509 14.90 5.82 -30.71
N TYR A 510 13.77 6.05 -30.02
CA TYR A 510 12.56 6.61 -30.63
C TYR A 510 12.81 8.03 -31.15
N ILE A 511 13.42 8.92 -30.35
CA ILE A 511 13.77 10.30 -30.75
C ILE A 511 14.70 10.28 -31.94
N LYS A 512 15.77 9.50 -31.88
CA LYS A 512 16.73 9.38 -33.00
C LYS A 512 16.08 8.91 -34.30
N LYS A 513 15.19 7.92 -34.23
CA LYS A 513 14.45 7.39 -35.38
C LYS A 513 13.48 8.40 -35.98
N ASN A 514 12.89 9.27 -35.19
CA ASN A 514 11.85 10.19 -35.59
C ASN A 514 12.32 11.67 -35.59
N SER A 515 13.62 11.92 -35.50
CA SER A 515 14.20 13.27 -35.36
C SER A 515 13.73 14.27 -36.42
N SER A 516 13.57 13.80 -37.67
CA SER A 516 13.10 14.63 -38.79
C SER A 516 11.62 15.03 -38.71
N THR A 517 10.84 14.43 -37.82
CA THR A 517 9.39 14.70 -37.66
C THR A 517 9.05 15.38 -36.33
N ILE A 518 10.03 15.61 -35.48
CA ILE A 518 9.88 16.28 -34.18
C ILE A 518 10.44 17.69 -34.31
N ASP A 519 9.57 18.68 -34.19
CA ASP A 519 9.97 20.08 -34.25
C ASP A 519 10.49 20.62 -32.92
N MET A 520 10.02 20.08 -31.77
CA MET A 520 10.44 20.50 -30.44
C MET A 520 10.18 19.41 -29.40
N VAL A 521 11.08 19.29 -28.42
CA VAL A 521 10.87 18.50 -27.22
C VAL A 521 10.33 19.39 -26.11
N PHE A 522 9.24 19.00 -25.46
CA PHE A 522 8.72 19.61 -24.24
C PHE A 522 8.92 18.69 -23.05
N THR A 523 9.58 19.19 -21.99
CA THR A 523 9.88 18.40 -20.78
C THR A 523 10.09 19.28 -19.56
N THR A 524 10.18 18.66 -18.37
CA THR A 524 10.60 19.38 -17.15
C THR A 524 12.12 19.60 -17.13
N ALA A 525 12.57 20.75 -16.59
CA ALA A 525 13.96 21.16 -16.56
C ALA A 525 14.76 20.58 -15.39
N ASN A 526 14.08 20.23 -14.30
CA ASN A 526 14.69 19.84 -13.03
C ASN A 526 13.71 19.00 -12.18
N VAL A 527 14.09 18.82 -10.91
CA VAL A 527 13.22 18.29 -9.85
C VAL A 527 13.11 19.34 -8.74
N SER A 528 11.89 19.80 -8.44
CA SER A 528 11.64 20.81 -7.40
C SER A 528 11.21 20.15 -6.09
N ASP A 529 12.19 19.76 -5.27
CA ASP A 529 12.02 19.26 -3.91
C ASP A 529 13.01 19.94 -2.94
N VAL A 530 12.86 19.69 -1.63
CA VAL A 530 13.71 20.28 -0.58
C VAL A 530 15.19 19.86 -0.66
N ASN A 531 15.51 18.82 -1.42
CA ASN A 531 16.86 18.28 -1.55
C ASN A 531 17.57 18.78 -2.82
N SER A 532 16.84 19.44 -3.74
CA SER A 532 17.36 19.88 -5.03
C SER A 532 18.27 21.11 -4.86
N LYS A 533 19.57 20.94 -5.02
CA LYS A 533 20.58 22.03 -4.88
C LYS A 533 21.11 22.51 -6.24
N GLU A 534 21.06 21.68 -7.26
CA GLU A 534 21.57 21.94 -8.62
C GLU A 534 20.77 21.16 -9.65
N VAL A 535 20.87 21.53 -10.93
CA VAL A 535 20.30 20.74 -12.02
C VAL A 535 21.07 19.42 -12.10
N PRO A 536 20.40 18.26 -12.00
CA PRO A 536 21.08 16.97 -12.06
C PRO A 536 21.79 16.79 -13.39
N LYS A 537 23.03 16.25 -13.37
CA LYS A 537 23.87 16.07 -14.58
C LYS A 537 23.16 15.28 -15.68
N GLY A 538 22.39 14.28 -15.30
CA GLY A 538 21.67 13.44 -16.28
C GLY A 538 20.64 14.18 -17.12
N PHE A 539 20.04 15.29 -16.62
CA PHE A 539 19.18 16.16 -17.44
C PHE A 539 20.02 16.89 -18.50
N ILE A 540 21.18 17.42 -18.11
CA ILE A 540 22.07 18.15 -19.02
C ILE A 540 22.60 17.23 -20.11
N GLU A 541 22.98 16.01 -19.77
CA GLU A 541 23.46 14.99 -20.73
C GLU A 541 22.37 14.62 -21.71
N GLU A 542 21.15 14.40 -21.24
CA GLU A 542 20.00 14.05 -22.06
C GLU A 542 19.60 15.19 -23.02
N PHE A 543 19.62 16.43 -22.51
CA PHE A 543 19.34 17.60 -23.35
C PHE A 543 20.40 17.81 -24.41
N LYS A 544 21.70 17.61 -24.11
CA LYS A 544 22.79 17.63 -25.09
C LYS A 544 22.58 16.58 -26.21
N PHE A 545 22.09 15.41 -25.84
CA PHE A 545 21.75 14.38 -26.84
C PHE A 545 20.66 14.88 -27.80
N VAL A 546 19.58 15.47 -27.28
CA VAL A 546 18.48 16.02 -28.12
C VAL A 546 18.99 17.18 -28.98
N GLU A 547 19.78 18.11 -28.44
CA GLU A 547 20.38 19.22 -29.17
C GLU A 547 21.33 18.74 -30.30
N SER A 548 22.01 17.60 -30.10
CA SER A 548 22.86 17.00 -31.11
C SER A 548 22.12 16.47 -32.35
N LEU A 549 20.80 16.27 -32.20
CA LEU A 549 19.87 15.91 -33.27
C LEU A 549 19.20 17.13 -33.95
N ASP A 550 19.65 18.33 -33.60
CA ASP A 550 19.12 19.61 -34.11
C ASP A 550 17.69 19.90 -33.66
N ILE A 551 17.25 19.30 -32.58
CA ILE A 551 15.90 19.49 -32.02
C ILE A 551 15.96 20.47 -30.83
N PRO A 552 15.22 21.58 -30.84
CA PRO A 552 15.14 22.49 -29.70
C PRO A 552 14.32 21.89 -28.54
N ILE A 553 14.63 22.35 -27.33
CA ILE A 553 13.97 21.89 -26.11
C ILE A 553 13.25 23.05 -25.43
N PHE A 554 11.96 22.86 -25.14
CA PHE A 554 11.16 23.70 -24.25
C PHE A 554 11.18 23.07 -22.86
N ALA A 555 11.99 23.60 -21.97
CA ALA A 555 12.20 23.06 -20.65
C ALA A 555 11.48 23.90 -19.60
N VAL A 556 10.47 23.33 -18.95
CA VAL A 556 9.72 24.00 -17.88
C VAL A 556 10.29 23.69 -16.52
N ARG A 557 10.41 24.71 -15.65
CA ARG A 557 10.74 24.49 -14.24
C ARG A 557 9.70 23.55 -13.61
N ASP A 558 10.18 22.54 -12.87
CA ASP A 558 9.30 21.58 -12.21
C ASP A 558 8.42 22.26 -11.15
N THR A 559 7.20 21.75 -10.98
CA THR A 559 6.24 22.25 -9.99
C THR A 559 6.63 21.80 -8.57
N PRO A 560 6.30 22.59 -7.52
CA PRO A 560 6.65 22.26 -6.14
C PRO A 560 6.10 20.91 -5.71
N ARG A 561 6.96 20.04 -5.16
CA ARG A 561 6.58 18.74 -4.56
C ARG A 561 6.33 18.96 -3.07
N LEU A 562 5.06 18.94 -2.69
CA LEU A 562 4.65 19.17 -1.31
C LEU A 562 4.88 17.91 -0.47
N LYS A 563 5.12 18.09 0.84
CA LYS A 563 5.21 16.97 1.79
C LYS A 563 3.85 16.50 2.32
N VAL A 564 2.78 17.22 1.99
CA VAL A 564 1.42 16.99 2.47
C VAL A 564 0.45 17.02 1.30
N ASN A 565 -0.69 16.36 1.43
CA ASN A 565 -1.73 16.38 0.42
C ASN A 565 -2.59 17.66 0.56
N PRO A 566 -2.54 18.60 -0.40
CA PRO A 566 -3.22 19.88 -0.29
C PRO A 566 -4.76 19.76 -0.28
N ILE A 567 -5.32 18.66 -0.83
CA ILE A 567 -6.78 18.43 -0.83
C ILE A 567 -7.24 18.12 0.59
N GLU A 568 -6.51 17.27 1.30
CA GLU A 568 -6.82 16.88 2.67
C GLU A 568 -6.67 18.05 3.63
N GLU A 569 -5.63 18.85 3.45
CA GLU A 569 -5.40 20.05 4.24
C GLU A 569 -6.47 21.13 3.97
N TYR A 570 -6.87 21.30 2.71
CA TYR A 570 -7.97 22.20 2.34
C TYR A 570 -9.33 21.73 2.90
N GLU A 571 -9.57 20.43 3.01
CA GLU A 571 -10.79 19.90 3.62
C GLU A 571 -10.87 20.22 5.12
N LYS A 572 -9.72 20.15 5.82
CA LYS A 572 -9.58 20.53 7.22
C LYS A 572 -9.69 22.04 7.43
N ASN A 573 -9.05 22.82 6.55
CA ASN A 573 -9.01 24.29 6.61
C ASN A 573 -9.03 24.90 5.20
N LYS A 574 -10.13 25.55 4.84
CA LYS A 574 -10.34 26.18 3.53
C LYS A 574 -9.36 27.32 3.20
N THR A 575 -8.69 27.90 4.20
CA THR A 575 -7.69 28.95 4.05
C THR A 575 -6.26 28.42 4.14
N TRP A 576 -6.07 27.10 4.11
CA TRP A 576 -4.76 26.49 4.20
C TRP A 576 -3.80 26.97 3.10
N THR A 577 -2.57 27.23 3.51
CA THR A 577 -1.45 27.62 2.64
C THR A 577 -0.19 26.85 3.00
N TYR A 578 0.74 26.74 2.04
CA TYR A 578 2.00 26.04 2.24
C TYR A 578 3.15 26.89 1.68
N ASP A 579 4.17 27.15 2.51
CA ASP A 579 5.38 27.86 2.08
C ASP A 579 6.30 26.91 1.29
N VAL A 580 6.55 27.26 0.03
CA VAL A 580 7.40 26.48 -0.90
C VAL A 580 8.79 27.12 -1.10
N SER A 581 9.17 28.10 -0.31
CA SER A 581 10.46 28.82 -0.45
C SER A 581 11.67 27.88 -0.39
N GLN A 582 11.60 26.83 0.45
CA GLN A 582 12.66 25.83 0.55
C GLN A 582 12.66 24.81 -0.60
N ILE A 583 11.56 24.71 -1.36
CA ILE A 583 11.40 23.77 -2.48
C ILE A 583 11.84 24.42 -3.79
N LEU A 584 11.52 25.70 -3.97
CA LEU A 584 11.81 26.48 -5.17
C LEU A 584 13.15 27.19 -5.00
N ASN A 585 14.25 26.52 -5.30
CA ASN A 585 15.59 27.10 -5.30
C ASN A 585 15.92 27.65 -6.69
N ASP A 586 16.16 28.95 -6.81
CA ASP A 586 16.41 29.64 -8.09
C ASP A 586 17.73 29.24 -8.77
N SER A 587 18.69 28.72 -8.03
CA SER A 587 19.99 28.29 -8.58
C SER A 587 19.98 26.87 -9.16
N SER A 588 18.89 26.10 -8.99
CA SER A 588 18.89 24.65 -9.22
C SER A 588 18.05 24.17 -10.40
N TRP A 589 17.52 25.07 -11.24
CA TRP A 589 16.53 24.65 -12.23
C TRP A 589 16.90 24.87 -13.70
N LYS A 590 17.96 25.64 -14.04
CA LYS A 590 18.44 25.88 -15.39
C LYS A 590 19.95 25.73 -15.50
N SER A 591 20.44 25.43 -16.70
CA SER A 591 21.87 25.30 -17.00
C SER A 591 22.24 26.16 -18.19
N ASP A 592 23.38 26.85 -18.09
CA ASP A 592 23.92 27.68 -19.18
C ASP A 592 24.76 26.87 -20.19
N GLN A 593 24.85 25.54 -20.03
CA GLN A 593 25.63 24.64 -20.90
C GLN A 593 24.93 24.26 -22.21
N LEU A 594 23.69 24.71 -22.40
CA LEU A 594 22.79 24.26 -23.48
C LEU A 594 22.47 25.45 -24.41
N GLN A 595 22.49 25.22 -25.72
CA GLN A 595 22.36 26.28 -26.72
C GLN A 595 20.98 26.37 -27.36
N LYS A 596 20.27 25.22 -27.47
CA LYS A 596 18.94 25.11 -28.10
C LYS A 596 17.85 24.80 -27.09
N THR A 597 18.15 24.90 -25.79
CA THR A 597 17.19 24.71 -24.70
C THR A 597 16.67 26.04 -24.20
N ALA A 598 15.38 26.27 -24.35
CA ALA A 598 14.69 27.42 -23.78
C ALA A 598 14.07 27.08 -22.42
N TYR A 599 14.42 27.81 -21.38
CA TYR A 599 13.97 27.60 -20.01
C TYR A 599 12.84 28.53 -19.65
N TYR A 600 11.73 27.98 -19.15
CA TYR A 600 10.53 28.73 -18.76
C TYR A 600 10.13 28.44 -17.32
N ASP A 601 9.85 29.50 -16.56
CA ASP A 601 9.40 29.43 -15.16
C ASP A 601 7.96 29.91 -15.03
N TYR A 602 7.06 28.98 -14.73
CA TYR A 602 5.65 29.26 -14.48
C TYR A 602 5.27 29.07 -13.00
N THR A 603 6.23 28.97 -12.10
CA THR A 603 5.99 28.73 -10.66
C THR A 603 5.15 29.80 -9.99
N LYS A 604 5.18 31.05 -10.47
CA LYS A 604 4.30 32.12 -9.98
C LYS A 604 2.81 31.83 -10.09
N TYR A 605 2.40 30.95 -11.04
CA TYR A 605 1.02 30.58 -11.19
C TYR A 605 0.58 29.49 -10.21
N PHE A 606 1.51 28.77 -9.63
CA PHE A 606 1.30 27.77 -8.59
C PHE A 606 1.43 28.37 -7.19
N ALA A 607 2.49 29.11 -6.96
CA ALA A 607 2.86 29.66 -5.67
C ALA A 607 3.42 31.08 -5.78
N PRO A 608 2.57 32.10 -6.06
CA PRO A 608 2.99 33.49 -6.04
C PRO A 608 3.53 33.83 -4.65
N ASN A 609 4.65 34.57 -4.59
CA ASN A 609 5.35 34.89 -3.35
C ASN A 609 5.70 33.67 -2.48
N HIS A 610 5.98 32.52 -3.11
CA HIS A 610 6.25 31.22 -2.45
C HIS A 610 5.07 30.64 -1.64
N GLU A 611 3.88 31.21 -1.77
CA GLU A 611 2.67 30.71 -1.08
C GLU A 611 1.84 29.81 -2.01
N PHE A 612 1.84 28.49 -1.76
CA PHE A 612 1.00 27.55 -2.44
C PHE A 612 -0.38 27.49 -1.76
N LYS A 613 -1.45 27.44 -2.58
CA LYS A 613 -2.83 27.21 -2.15
C LYS A 613 -3.41 26.03 -2.88
N ALA A 614 -4.22 25.21 -2.19
CA ALA A 614 -4.86 24.04 -2.79
C ALA A 614 -5.79 24.40 -3.95
N VAL A 615 -6.44 25.57 -3.89
CA VAL A 615 -7.39 26.08 -4.90
C VAL A 615 -6.94 27.45 -5.39
N ARG A 616 -6.90 27.64 -6.71
CA ARG A 616 -6.65 28.92 -7.36
C ARG A 616 -7.62 29.12 -8.52
N GLY A 617 -8.19 30.33 -8.64
CA GLY A 617 -9.19 30.62 -9.67
C GLY A 617 -10.32 29.59 -9.69
N ASN A 618 -10.79 29.17 -8.52
CA ASN A 618 -11.84 28.17 -8.32
C ASN A 618 -11.53 26.77 -8.89
N ILE A 619 -10.26 26.44 -9.14
CA ILE A 619 -9.80 25.11 -9.58
C ILE A 619 -8.81 24.55 -8.56
N PHE A 620 -8.92 23.27 -8.20
CA PHE A 620 -7.88 22.60 -7.44
C PHE A 620 -6.61 22.50 -8.27
N VAL A 621 -5.49 22.98 -7.69
CA VAL A 621 -4.18 23.01 -8.37
C VAL A 621 -3.62 21.62 -8.56
N TYR A 622 -3.64 20.81 -7.51
CA TYR A 622 -3.11 19.44 -7.50
C TYR A 622 -4.20 18.43 -7.18
N PHE A 623 -4.06 17.21 -7.73
CA PHE A 623 -4.92 16.07 -7.38
C PHE A 623 -4.32 15.16 -6.31
N ASP A 624 -3.04 15.36 -5.96
CA ASP A 624 -2.31 14.72 -4.86
C ASP A 624 -1.26 15.70 -4.28
N SER A 625 -0.15 15.24 -3.72
CA SER A 625 0.89 16.11 -3.12
C SER A 625 1.75 16.86 -4.14
N GLN A 626 1.71 16.54 -5.45
CA GLN A 626 2.70 17.05 -6.40
C GLN A 626 2.19 17.17 -7.86
N HIS A 627 1.11 16.50 -8.23
CA HIS A 627 0.66 16.45 -9.61
C HIS A 627 -0.47 17.44 -9.89
N ILE A 628 -0.34 18.22 -10.97
CA ILE A 628 -1.34 19.18 -11.43
C ILE A 628 -2.60 18.44 -11.90
N THR A 629 -3.80 18.97 -11.56
CA THR A 629 -5.06 18.53 -12.16
C THR A 629 -5.10 18.86 -13.65
N ASP A 630 -5.80 18.07 -14.47
CA ASP A 630 -5.96 18.36 -15.90
C ASP A 630 -6.66 19.71 -16.13
N SER A 631 -7.68 20.00 -15.32
CA SER A 631 -8.39 21.29 -15.36
C SER A 631 -7.46 22.48 -15.08
N TYR A 632 -6.59 22.39 -14.07
CA TYR A 632 -5.63 23.45 -13.79
C TYR A 632 -4.57 23.55 -14.89
N SER A 633 -4.08 22.40 -15.39
CA SER A 633 -3.17 22.33 -16.53
C SER A 633 -3.75 23.03 -17.75
N ARG A 634 -5.02 22.77 -18.12
CA ARG A 634 -5.70 23.46 -19.22
C ARG A 634 -5.74 24.97 -19.03
N SER A 635 -5.93 25.45 -17.82
CA SER A 635 -5.93 26.88 -17.52
C SER A 635 -4.56 27.56 -17.69
N LEU A 636 -3.46 26.79 -17.71
CA LEU A 636 -2.12 27.27 -18.05
C LEU A 636 -1.91 27.43 -19.56
N GLY A 637 -2.74 26.78 -20.39
CA GLY A 637 -2.57 26.80 -21.83
C GLY A 637 -2.50 28.19 -22.44
N PRO A 638 -3.46 29.11 -22.20
CA PRO A 638 -3.38 30.48 -22.67
C PRO A 638 -2.13 31.24 -22.21
N ILE A 639 -1.54 30.85 -21.08
CA ILE A 639 -0.34 31.47 -20.51
C ILE A 639 0.91 31.02 -21.26
N ILE A 640 1.01 29.73 -21.58
CA ILE A 640 2.22 29.16 -22.21
C ILE A 640 2.19 29.20 -23.73
N LYS A 641 1.01 29.42 -24.34
CA LYS A 641 0.79 29.36 -25.80
C LYS A 641 1.80 30.17 -26.59
N ASP A 642 1.93 31.46 -26.28
CA ASP A 642 2.81 32.35 -27.03
C ASP A 642 4.28 31.96 -26.90
N ASP A 643 4.71 31.51 -25.74
CA ASP A 643 6.06 31.04 -25.51
C ASP A 643 6.34 29.76 -26.32
N VAL A 644 5.41 28.82 -26.34
CA VAL A 644 5.52 27.56 -27.12
C VAL A 644 5.57 27.84 -28.61
N ILE A 645 4.68 28.68 -29.13
CA ILE A 645 4.65 29.05 -30.56
C ILE A 645 5.92 29.78 -30.97
N LYS A 646 6.42 30.68 -30.12
CA LYS A 646 7.68 31.41 -30.33
C LYS A 646 8.84 30.44 -30.51
N GLU A 647 8.96 29.41 -29.66
CA GLU A 647 10.05 28.44 -29.77
C GLU A 647 9.86 27.52 -31.00
N LEU A 648 8.65 27.07 -31.31
CA LEU A 648 8.35 26.30 -32.51
C LEU A 648 8.67 27.06 -33.81
N ASN A 649 8.52 28.37 -33.82
CA ASN A 649 8.81 29.20 -34.99
C ASN A 649 10.29 29.49 -35.21
N LYS A 650 11.15 29.19 -34.24
CA LYS A 650 12.62 29.24 -34.39
C LYS A 650 13.17 28.04 -35.18
N THR A 651 12.36 26.97 -35.32
CA THR A 651 12.68 25.79 -36.11
C THR A 651 12.25 26.00 -37.56
N LYS A 652 13.17 25.77 -38.49
CA LYS A 652 12.95 25.89 -39.95
C LYS A 652 11.94 24.86 -40.46
#